data_3d49858f7ceb8c7d417d345053afedc5
#
_entry.id   3d49858f7ceb8c7d417d345053afedc5
#
_cell.length_a   1.000
_cell.length_b   1.000
_cell.length_c   1.000
_cell.angle_alpha   90.00
_cell.angle_beta   90.00
_cell.angle_gamma   90.00
#
_symmetry.space_group_name_H-M   'P 1'
#
loop_
_entity.id
_entity.type
_entity.pdbx_description
1 polymer ?
#
loop_
_entity_poly.entity_id
_entity_poly.type
_entity_poly.pdbx_seq_one_letter_code
_entity_poly.pdbx_strand_id
1 'polypeptide(L)'
;MKRDLLTIAFALSSVTLFAQKSSLTGVLIDSANQKMTINYATISIFKGQDTVLTTYKLSDDKGLFKISNLEAGTKYRLVVNAWQYLVLRKEVTLTTAGSNVDLGNLLMSVKTNALNEVVIYSERPPIIVRKDTIEFNAGSFKTLPTAVVDDLLKKLPGVTVAANGSIQVNGKDVSKILVDGKEFFGGDQQIATKNLPANIIDKVQVTDDQEAKRQDPDLLAGNVPQVINLKLKKAIKQGAFGKLYAGGGLKELYETGGILNFFRDTTQLSLLAYGNDVNKPGFNVGEISRIGGFSRSGINSMYTNSDGAAFVNDISFGGSSAGVQRSTGAGANFNTLTNGGIKVNGKYFFGSIDNYLQQIIDANQNLGIEKLHTTTNSNQRNKNYNHNIGAKAEWQIDTLTKLTLEPSVVLRTARNNGFQQTEARNAIGILLNNGINDSRLRGANTEYYFNSNFWKDFKKPGRTFYAALGINKRDNLNDNFNVAKNDFYNPPSNSVTDQLRDNNISNFGLDLNANYAEPISKVLALSFAIGGNYLDNENALFTFYKNPLNQAYDIAVPTLSETVTQSGYKSNSRASLKWKITKDFNIQPGFVLNTIDLQNNFSSAASFEQHYRFIAPSLTVRYKTFSLDYSPSFREPDVKYIQPVANNSNPLFVQEGNPNLRPARTHQIGTRISKYDTKRSLNYFYNGFLTFQKDAIVMSRVIRGNGVQVNTPVNEDGIWQFNGGGFANKEIKNGKNQFTFGGGFWLTYNHDIVLVNSVKSFSSNIALTPRLNTRLNLNDKFEFAETYNLGINKSSYDDPFYSDLNFLVHTGETEMVVRFPKKMVWETSFKLQYNTQTVAGFNNTIQIWNAGLTFLFLKNDKAQLKFAVNDILNTNTRRSINISENYIRDISTNNLGRHGLLTLTYNIQNFGGKVGGRDTFFRF
;
A
#
# COMPACT_ATOMS: atom_id res chain seq x y z
N MET A 1 18.66 -26.25 -41.65
CA MET A 1 18.49 -25.94 -40.19
C MET A 1 19.72 -26.22 -39.31
N LYS A 2 20.45 -27.32 -39.38
CA LYS A 2 21.69 -27.50 -38.54
C LYS A 2 22.92 -26.69 -39.03
N ARG A 3 22.96 -26.33 -40.32
CA ARG A 3 24.06 -25.57 -40.92
C ARG A 3 23.93 -24.07 -40.74
N ASP A 4 22.70 -23.58 -40.59
CA ASP A 4 22.41 -22.15 -40.41
C ASP A 4 22.53 -21.72 -38.93
N LEU A 5 22.31 -22.65 -37.98
CA LEU A 5 22.57 -22.44 -36.57
C LEU A 5 24.06 -22.35 -36.21
N LEU A 6 24.93 -23.02 -36.96
CA LEU A 6 26.38 -22.94 -36.80
C LEU A 6 26.95 -21.62 -37.35
N THR A 7 26.35 -21.07 -38.41
CA THR A 7 26.75 -19.77 -38.97
C THR A 7 26.36 -18.59 -38.08
N ILE A 8 25.23 -18.67 -37.40
CA ILE A 8 24.80 -17.67 -36.41
C ILE A 8 25.64 -17.76 -35.12
N ALA A 9 26.02 -18.95 -34.67
CA ALA A 9 26.92 -19.14 -33.55
C ALA A 9 28.36 -18.63 -33.83
N PHE A 10 28.84 -18.75 -35.08
CA PHE A 10 30.14 -18.26 -35.49
C PHE A 10 30.17 -16.74 -35.71
N ALA A 11 29.03 -16.12 -36.12
CA ALA A 11 28.90 -14.67 -36.25
C ALA A 11 28.75 -13.97 -34.91
N LEU A 12 28.25 -14.64 -33.85
CA LEU A 12 28.17 -14.12 -32.49
C LEU A 12 29.50 -14.23 -31.71
N SER A 13 30.44 -15.06 -32.15
CA SER A 13 31.76 -15.24 -31.52
C SER A 13 32.85 -14.28 -32.04
N SER A 14 32.59 -13.48 -33.05
CA SER A 14 33.57 -12.61 -33.69
C SER A 14 33.53 -11.14 -33.31
N VAL A 15 32.77 -10.73 -32.26
CA VAL A 15 32.74 -9.33 -31.77
C VAL A 15 33.05 -9.24 -30.28
N THR A 16 34.17 -9.78 -29.86
CA THR A 16 34.76 -9.44 -28.56
C THR A 16 36.22 -9.02 -28.72
N LEU A 17 36.44 -7.92 -29.37
CA LEU A 17 37.66 -7.11 -29.14
C LEU A 17 37.45 -6.44 -27.78
N PHE A 18 37.77 -7.15 -26.69
CA PHE A 18 37.96 -6.56 -25.38
C PHE A 18 39.21 -5.68 -25.47
N ALA A 19 39.05 -4.38 -25.62
CA ALA A 19 40.09 -3.45 -25.25
C ALA A 19 40.45 -3.73 -23.78
N GLN A 20 41.62 -4.28 -23.50
CA GLN A 20 42.09 -4.55 -22.14
C GLN A 20 42.16 -3.23 -21.38
N LYS A 21 41.25 -3.08 -20.43
CA LYS A 21 41.14 -1.89 -19.60
C LYS A 21 42.05 -2.01 -18.40
N SER A 22 42.74 -0.94 -18.07
CA SER A 22 43.67 -0.84 -16.95
C SER A 22 42.98 -0.51 -15.65
N SER A 23 43.61 -0.77 -14.50
CA SER A 23 43.13 -0.43 -13.18
C SER A 23 44.17 0.27 -12.32
N LEU A 24 43.71 1.06 -11.34
CA LEU A 24 44.52 1.73 -10.32
C LEU A 24 44.13 1.18 -8.94
N THR A 25 45.14 0.83 -8.12
CA THR A 25 44.94 0.41 -6.72
C THR A 25 45.82 1.29 -5.79
N GLY A 26 45.48 1.31 -4.51
CA GLY A 26 46.27 2.01 -3.48
C GLY A 26 45.55 1.94 -2.12
N VAL A 27 46.29 2.37 -1.09
CA VAL A 27 45.80 2.44 0.30
C VAL A 27 45.92 3.87 0.81
N LEU A 28 44.86 4.37 1.44
CA LEU A 28 44.84 5.70 2.05
C LEU A 28 45.22 5.60 3.53
N ILE A 29 46.23 6.37 3.95
CA ILE A 29 46.78 6.32 5.29
C ILE A 29 46.89 7.73 5.84
N ASP A 30 46.66 7.89 7.16
CA ASP A 30 46.91 9.13 7.87
C ASP A 30 48.41 9.43 7.91
N SER A 31 48.79 10.65 7.54
CA SER A 31 50.21 11.06 7.50
C SER A 31 50.84 11.17 8.89
N ALA A 32 50.08 11.50 9.94
CA ALA A 32 50.53 11.60 11.30
C ALA A 32 50.57 10.26 12.03
N ASN A 33 49.67 9.34 11.65
CA ASN A 33 49.60 7.99 12.21
C ASN A 33 49.49 6.95 11.10
N GLN A 34 50.63 6.48 10.59
CA GLN A 34 50.69 5.53 9.46
C GLN A 34 50.08 4.15 9.72
N LYS A 35 49.69 3.86 10.97
CA LYS A 35 48.89 2.66 11.32
C LYS A 35 47.38 2.86 11.12
N MET A 36 46.96 4.15 10.91
CA MET A 36 45.55 4.47 10.75
C MET A 36 45.20 4.59 9.26
N THR A 37 44.34 3.74 8.79
CA THR A 37 43.79 3.75 7.42
C THR A 37 42.60 4.69 7.33
N ILE A 38 42.41 5.33 6.17
CA ILE A 38 41.31 6.28 5.94
C ILE A 38 40.24 5.60 5.12
N ASN A 39 39.13 5.27 5.79
CA ASN A 39 37.96 4.63 5.20
C ASN A 39 36.99 5.68 4.62
N TYR A 40 36.18 5.24 3.65
CA TYR A 40 35.11 6.00 2.99
C TYR A 40 35.59 7.34 2.37
N ALA A 41 36.88 7.47 2.07
CA ALA A 41 37.40 8.60 1.28
C ALA A 41 36.93 8.47 -0.17
N THR A 42 36.57 9.58 -0.80
CA THR A 42 36.18 9.61 -2.21
C THR A 42 37.42 9.82 -3.11
N ILE A 43 37.73 8.85 -3.94
CA ILE A 43 38.79 8.86 -4.94
C ILE A 43 38.14 9.17 -6.30
N SER A 44 38.35 10.37 -6.82
CA SER A 44 37.81 10.86 -8.08
C SER A 44 38.89 10.86 -9.18
N ILE A 45 38.53 10.42 -10.38
CA ILE A 45 39.44 10.38 -11.54
C ILE A 45 38.96 11.35 -12.63
N PHE A 46 39.85 12.16 -13.11
CA PHE A 46 39.68 13.12 -14.21
C PHE A 46 40.69 12.85 -15.32
N LYS A 47 40.31 13.05 -16.60
CA LYS A 47 41.25 12.96 -17.73
C LYS A 47 42.05 14.27 -17.86
N GLY A 48 43.38 14.21 -17.75
CA GLY A 48 44.24 15.34 -17.87
C GLY A 48 43.79 16.56 -17.05
N GLN A 49 43.59 17.71 -17.70
CA GLN A 49 43.07 18.94 -17.08
C GLN A 49 41.55 19.08 -17.10
N ASP A 50 40.83 18.05 -17.57
CA ASP A 50 39.35 18.08 -17.65
C ASP A 50 38.74 18.23 -16.24
N THR A 51 37.71 19.05 -16.12
CA THR A 51 36.91 19.21 -14.90
C THR A 51 35.72 18.22 -14.81
N VAL A 52 35.51 17.46 -15.90
CA VAL A 52 34.45 16.44 -15.96
C VAL A 52 34.95 15.16 -15.34
N LEU A 53 34.22 14.68 -14.34
CA LEU A 53 34.50 13.42 -13.65
C LEU A 53 34.42 12.24 -14.62
N THR A 54 35.51 11.46 -14.72
CA THR A 54 35.56 10.23 -15.52
C THR A 54 34.95 9.06 -14.76
N THR A 55 35.43 8.83 -13.55
CA THR A 55 34.91 7.80 -12.63
C THR A 55 35.33 8.11 -11.19
N TYR A 56 34.76 7.40 -10.23
CA TYR A 56 35.18 7.52 -8.83
C TYR A 56 34.99 6.20 -8.08
N LYS A 57 35.63 6.08 -6.90
CA LYS A 57 35.47 4.97 -5.97
C LYS A 57 35.56 5.47 -4.53
N LEU A 58 34.95 4.78 -3.58
CA LEU A 58 35.21 4.98 -2.16
C LEU A 58 36.24 3.98 -1.67
N SER A 59 37.10 4.39 -0.73
CA SER A 59 37.94 3.46 0.01
C SER A 59 37.12 2.55 0.91
N ASP A 60 37.57 1.33 1.10
CA ASP A 60 36.93 0.35 2.01
C ASP A 60 37.30 0.60 3.49
N ASP A 61 36.87 -0.31 4.38
CA ASP A 61 37.12 -0.23 5.83
C ASP A 61 38.63 -0.24 6.19
N LYS A 62 39.48 -0.72 5.27
CA LYS A 62 40.94 -0.80 5.40
C LYS A 62 41.65 0.30 4.62
N GLY A 63 40.93 1.31 4.11
CA GLY A 63 41.47 2.37 3.32
C GLY A 63 41.87 1.99 1.87
N LEU A 64 41.60 0.73 1.46
CA LEU A 64 41.90 0.19 0.15
C LEU A 64 40.95 0.72 -0.91
N PHE A 65 41.46 1.04 -2.10
CA PHE A 65 40.61 1.33 -3.27
C PHE A 65 41.13 0.63 -4.52
N LYS A 66 40.20 0.30 -5.42
CA LYS A 66 40.47 -0.21 -6.76
C LYS A 66 39.56 0.46 -7.77
N ILE A 67 40.13 1.15 -8.75
CA ILE A 67 39.44 1.79 -9.85
C ILE A 67 39.79 1.05 -11.13
N SER A 68 38.76 0.43 -11.75
CA SER A 68 38.89 -0.40 -12.96
C SER A 68 38.30 0.32 -14.17
N ASN A 69 38.49 -0.22 -15.35
CA ASN A 69 37.95 0.26 -16.62
C ASN A 69 38.54 1.58 -17.14
N LEU A 70 39.79 1.85 -16.79
CA LEU A 70 40.55 3.01 -17.30
C LEU A 70 41.18 2.71 -18.65
N GLU A 71 41.26 3.74 -19.52
CA GLU A 71 41.88 3.65 -20.86
C GLU A 71 43.39 3.78 -20.75
N ALA A 72 44.11 2.91 -21.42
CA ALA A 72 45.57 3.02 -21.54
C ALA A 72 45.97 4.22 -22.45
N GLY A 73 47.19 4.68 -22.32
CA GLY A 73 47.69 5.85 -23.05
C GLY A 73 47.13 7.19 -22.55
N THR A 74 46.38 7.18 -21.46
CA THR A 74 45.69 8.36 -20.94
C THR A 74 46.32 8.84 -19.62
N LYS A 75 46.57 10.16 -19.54
CA LYS A 75 46.99 10.84 -18.31
C LYS A 75 45.75 11.11 -17.46
N TYR A 76 45.74 10.60 -16.23
CA TYR A 76 44.66 10.80 -15.27
C TYR A 76 45.13 11.66 -14.10
N ARG A 77 44.19 12.44 -13.57
CA ARG A 77 44.35 13.18 -12.32
C ARG A 77 43.48 12.54 -11.27
N LEU A 78 44.11 11.98 -10.24
CA LEU A 78 43.50 11.41 -9.05
C LEU A 78 43.30 12.52 -8.03
N VAL A 79 42.08 12.69 -7.54
CA VAL A 79 41.71 13.62 -6.49
C VAL A 79 41.07 12.86 -5.36
N VAL A 80 41.70 12.81 -4.19
CA VAL A 80 41.22 12.13 -3.01
C VAL A 80 40.68 13.12 -2.01
N ASN A 81 39.43 12.93 -1.56
CA ASN A 81 38.78 13.75 -0.58
C ASN A 81 38.29 12.88 0.58
N ALA A 82 38.65 13.19 1.81
CA ALA A 82 38.21 12.57 3.02
C ALA A 82 37.82 13.61 4.07
N TRP A 83 36.88 13.28 4.95
CA TRP A 83 36.43 14.17 6.04
C TRP A 83 37.62 14.46 6.98
N GLN A 84 37.83 15.73 7.32
CA GLN A 84 38.94 16.23 8.16
C GLN A 84 40.35 16.15 7.58
N TYR A 85 40.52 15.73 6.33
CA TYR A 85 41.81 15.68 5.65
C TYR A 85 41.94 16.75 4.54
N LEU A 86 43.15 17.16 4.25
CA LEU A 86 43.45 17.97 3.08
C LEU A 86 43.25 17.15 1.80
N VAL A 87 42.80 17.81 0.72
CA VAL A 87 42.59 17.14 -0.56
C VAL A 87 43.92 16.70 -1.17
N LEU A 88 44.12 15.42 -1.39
CA LEU A 88 45.26 14.85 -2.06
C LEU A 88 45.02 14.84 -3.58
N ARG A 89 46.01 15.35 -4.34
CA ARG A 89 46.01 15.31 -5.82
C ARG A 89 47.26 14.59 -6.32
N LYS A 90 47.07 13.66 -7.27
CA LYS A 90 48.15 12.90 -7.88
C LYS A 90 47.86 12.67 -9.36
N GLU A 91 48.84 12.96 -10.22
CA GLU A 91 48.74 12.62 -11.64
C GLU A 91 49.28 11.19 -11.88
N VAL A 92 48.58 10.42 -12.70
CA VAL A 92 48.95 9.06 -13.04
C VAL A 92 48.78 8.85 -14.54
N THR A 93 49.79 8.35 -15.22
CA THR A 93 49.71 7.96 -16.62
C THR A 93 49.67 6.44 -16.75
N LEU A 94 48.67 5.93 -17.44
CA LEU A 94 48.53 4.50 -17.72
C LEU A 94 49.15 4.22 -19.08
N THR A 95 50.35 3.68 -19.09
CA THR A 95 51.11 3.46 -20.34
C THR A 95 50.74 2.17 -21.06
N THR A 96 50.40 1.11 -20.33
CA THR A 96 50.18 -0.24 -20.89
C THR A 96 48.69 -0.66 -20.73
N ALA A 97 48.12 -1.19 -21.80
CA ALA A 97 46.75 -1.75 -21.76
C ALA A 97 46.68 -3.00 -20.85
N GLY A 98 45.62 -3.10 -20.02
CA GLY A 98 45.44 -4.23 -19.10
C GLY A 98 46.33 -4.16 -17.84
N SER A 99 47.11 -3.13 -17.63
CA SER A 99 47.97 -2.99 -16.44
C SER A 99 47.17 -2.64 -15.19
N ASN A 100 47.62 -3.21 -14.06
CA ASN A 100 47.18 -2.81 -12.73
C ASN A 100 48.32 -1.95 -12.12
N VAL A 101 48.09 -0.66 -12.00
CA VAL A 101 49.09 0.25 -11.38
C VAL A 101 48.74 0.39 -9.91
N ASP A 102 49.63 -0.06 -9.04
CA ASP A 102 49.53 0.12 -7.60
C ASP A 102 50.21 1.42 -7.21
N LEU A 103 49.48 2.33 -6.59
CA LEU A 103 49.97 3.64 -6.11
C LEU A 103 50.59 3.53 -4.71
N GLY A 104 50.57 2.37 -4.09
CA GLY A 104 51.03 2.10 -2.73
C GLY A 104 50.25 2.91 -1.68
N ASN A 105 50.98 3.28 -0.62
CA ASN A 105 50.41 4.05 0.47
C ASN A 105 50.34 5.54 0.10
N LEU A 106 49.11 6.06 0.07
CA LEU A 106 48.82 7.48 -0.18
C LEU A 106 48.59 8.18 1.16
N LEU A 107 49.53 9.03 1.57
CA LEU A 107 49.45 9.75 2.84
C LEU A 107 48.59 11.00 2.72
N MET A 108 47.61 11.13 3.64
CA MET A 108 46.73 12.30 3.72
C MET A 108 46.94 13.06 5.04
N SER A 109 47.13 14.35 4.96
CA SER A 109 47.33 15.20 6.14
C SER A 109 46.03 15.72 6.69
N VAL A 110 45.86 15.71 8.03
CA VAL A 110 44.69 16.25 8.73
C VAL A 110 44.61 17.77 8.50
N LYS A 111 43.39 18.26 8.34
CA LYS A 111 43.12 19.69 8.20
C LYS A 111 43.36 20.40 9.54
N THR A 112 44.41 21.20 9.64
CA THR A 112 44.60 22.10 10.78
C THR A 112 43.87 23.43 10.51
N ASN A 113 43.27 24.03 11.54
CA ASN A 113 42.54 25.32 11.45
C ASN A 113 43.47 26.53 11.32
N ALA A 114 44.50 26.48 10.47
CA ALA A 114 45.32 27.62 10.14
C ALA A 114 44.68 28.38 8.95
N LEU A 115 44.45 29.67 9.10
CA LEU A 115 43.98 30.60 8.06
C LEU A 115 45.10 30.75 7.03
N ASN A 116 45.17 29.85 6.04
CA ASN A 116 46.02 29.97 4.89
C ASN A 116 45.19 30.08 3.62
N GLU A 117 45.67 30.88 2.70
CA GLU A 117 45.24 31.20 1.36
C GLU A 117 44.13 30.30 0.78
N VAL A 118 42.95 30.90 0.45
CA VAL A 118 41.83 30.20 -0.16
C VAL A 118 42.13 29.97 -1.63
N VAL A 119 42.75 28.87 -1.97
CA VAL A 119 42.85 28.40 -3.36
C VAL A 119 41.48 27.81 -3.76
N ILE A 120 40.77 28.53 -4.63
CA ILE A 120 39.48 28.08 -5.16
C ILE A 120 39.74 27.03 -6.24
N TYR A 121 39.52 25.75 -5.89
CA TYR A 121 39.53 24.66 -6.87
C TYR A 121 38.13 24.47 -7.43
N SER A 122 37.99 24.36 -8.75
CA SER A 122 36.70 24.16 -9.44
C SER A 122 36.15 22.73 -9.31
N GLU A 123 36.91 21.79 -8.78
CA GLU A 123 36.56 20.38 -8.67
C GLU A 123 35.76 20.11 -7.39
N ARG A 124 34.57 19.61 -7.54
CA ARG A 124 33.71 19.17 -6.41
C ARG A 124 33.69 17.64 -6.34
N PRO A 125 34.01 17.03 -5.19
CA PRO A 125 33.92 15.59 -5.05
C PRO A 125 32.46 15.12 -5.26
N PRO A 126 32.26 14.01 -5.97
CA PRO A 126 30.90 13.50 -6.24
C PRO A 126 30.17 13.07 -4.97
N ILE A 127 30.91 12.57 -3.98
CA ILE A 127 30.36 12.11 -2.71
C ILE A 127 31.23 12.60 -1.56
N ILE A 128 30.63 13.04 -0.48
CA ILE A 128 31.30 13.36 0.79
C ILE A 128 30.60 12.57 1.88
N VAL A 129 31.32 11.67 2.54
CA VAL A 129 30.81 10.92 3.70
C VAL A 129 31.24 11.63 4.97
N ARG A 130 30.29 12.05 5.80
CA ARG A 130 30.48 12.60 7.13
C ARG A 130 30.04 11.57 8.17
N LYS A 131 30.23 11.87 9.46
CA LYS A 131 29.89 10.93 10.55
C LYS A 131 28.44 10.41 10.50
N ASP A 132 27.50 11.26 10.11
CA ASP A 132 26.05 11.04 10.15
C ASP A 132 25.33 11.37 8.84
N THR A 133 26.07 11.83 7.81
CA THR A 133 25.49 12.34 6.57
C THR A 133 26.30 11.88 5.37
N ILE A 134 25.61 11.36 4.35
CA ILE A 134 26.19 11.14 3.02
C ILE A 134 25.70 12.28 2.12
N GLU A 135 26.63 13.05 1.56
CA GLU A 135 26.31 14.16 0.66
C GLU A 135 26.75 13.83 -0.76
N PHE A 136 25.83 13.86 -1.71
CA PHE A 136 26.08 13.68 -3.15
C PHE A 136 26.04 15.05 -3.84
N ASN A 137 27.04 15.38 -4.64
CA ASN A 137 27.03 16.55 -5.50
C ASN A 137 26.25 16.24 -6.78
N ALA A 138 25.04 16.79 -6.92
CA ALA A 138 24.14 16.49 -8.04
C ALA A 138 24.78 16.82 -9.40
N GLY A 139 25.61 17.83 -9.50
CA GLY A 139 26.29 18.21 -10.73
C GLY A 139 27.30 17.18 -11.26
N SER A 140 27.79 16.27 -10.41
CA SER A 140 28.66 15.17 -10.79
C SER A 140 27.94 13.99 -11.46
N PHE A 141 26.63 13.93 -11.39
CA PHE A 141 25.79 12.87 -11.95
C PHE A 141 25.02 13.42 -13.15
N LYS A 142 25.49 13.15 -14.36
CA LYS A 142 24.87 13.67 -15.59
C LYS A 142 23.43 13.13 -15.74
N THR A 143 22.47 14.03 -15.82
CA THR A 143 21.07 13.74 -16.12
C THR A 143 20.65 14.38 -17.43
N LEU A 144 19.58 13.92 -18.05
CA LEU A 144 18.98 14.60 -19.20
C LEU A 144 18.46 15.99 -18.76
N PRO A 145 18.39 16.99 -19.67
CA PRO A 145 17.84 18.32 -19.34
C PRO A 145 16.39 18.27 -18.84
N THR A 146 15.64 17.24 -19.24
CA THR A 146 14.25 16.97 -18.85
C THR A 146 14.10 16.06 -17.64
N ALA A 147 15.23 15.57 -17.08
CA ALA A 147 15.23 14.64 -15.96
C ALA A 147 14.64 15.27 -14.70
N VAL A 148 13.92 14.51 -13.95
CA VAL A 148 13.43 14.84 -12.60
C VAL A 148 14.37 14.28 -11.53
N VAL A 149 14.13 14.64 -10.28
CA VAL A 149 14.95 14.16 -9.15
C VAL A 149 14.98 12.63 -9.07
N ASP A 150 13.90 11.95 -9.42
CA ASP A 150 13.83 10.49 -9.52
C ASP A 150 14.95 9.90 -10.41
N ASP A 151 15.17 10.53 -11.57
CA ASP A 151 16.22 10.12 -12.50
C ASP A 151 17.62 10.43 -11.96
N LEU A 152 17.76 11.50 -11.19
CA LEU A 152 19.01 11.82 -10.48
C LEU A 152 19.28 10.77 -9.40
N LEU A 153 18.29 10.46 -8.56
CA LEU A 153 18.43 9.50 -7.45
C LEU A 153 18.80 8.10 -7.94
N LYS A 154 18.22 7.64 -9.06
CA LYS A 154 18.58 6.36 -9.71
C LYS A 154 20.05 6.28 -10.13
N LYS A 155 20.73 7.41 -10.29
CA LYS A 155 22.15 7.48 -10.64
C LYS A 155 23.09 7.56 -9.45
N LEU A 156 22.54 7.82 -8.25
CA LEU A 156 23.34 7.89 -7.04
C LEU A 156 23.70 6.48 -6.57
N PRO A 157 24.96 6.24 -6.19
CA PRO A 157 25.37 4.94 -5.68
C PRO A 157 24.70 4.62 -4.36
N GLY A 158 24.27 3.38 -4.23
CA GLY A 158 23.57 2.91 -3.05
C GLY A 158 22.10 3.33 -2.95
N VAL A 159 21.60 4.12 -3.91
CA VAL A 159 20.20 4.53 -3.98
C VAL A 159 19.44 3.62 -4.94
N THR A 160 18.33 3.08 -4.48
CA THR A 160 17.40 2.27 -5.28
C THR A 160 16.03 2.94 -5.28
N VAL A 161 15.47 3.13 -6.47
CA VAL A 161 14.11 3.64 -6.65
C VAL A 161 13.26 2.56 -7.30
N ALA A 162 12.30 2.03 -6.57
CA ALA A 162 11.41 0.98 -7.06
C ALA A 162 10.36 1.53 -8.04
N ALA A 163 9.71 0.65 -8.79
CA ALA A 163 8.68 1.05 -9.77
C ALA A 163 7.48 1.76 -9.13
N ASN A 164 7.12 1.37 -7.89
CA ASN A 164 6.10 2.05 -7.10
C ASN A 164 6.59 3.40 -6.53
N GLY A 165 7.85 3.79 -6.78
CA GLY A 165 8.48 5.04 -6.35
C GLY A 165 8.99 5.04 -4.90
N SER A 166 8.98 3.91 -4.19
CA SER A 166 9.67 3.81 -2.91
C SER A 166 11.18 3.88 -3.11
N ILE A 167 11.87 4.52 -2.16
CA ILE A 167 13.30 4.78 -2.25
C ILE A 167 14.00 4.11 -1.08
N GLN A 168 15.10 3.47 -1.38
CA GLN A 168 16.01 2.93 -0.38
C GLN A 168 17.43 3.49 -0.60
N VAL A 169 18.12 3.76 0.48
CA VAL A 169 19.54 4.15 0.45
C VAL A 169 20.33 3.15 1.28
N ASN A 170 21.28 2.47 0.66
CA ASN A 170 22.05 1.39 1.26
C ASN A 170 21.18 0.32 1.94
N GLY A 171 20.03 0.02 1.33
CA GLY A 171 19.06 -0.98 1.80
C GLY A 171 18.15 -0.55 2.94
N LYS A 172 18.23 0.72 3.37
CA LYS A 172 17.32 1.30 4.34
C LYS A 172 16.24 2.11 3.62
N ASP A 173 15.01 1.96 4.06
CA ASP A 173 13.89 2.72 3.50
C ASP A 173 14.06 4.22 3.79
N VAL A 174 13.70 5.05 2.83
CA VAL A 174 13.61 6.50 3.02
C VAL A 174 12.22 6.80 3.58
N SER A 175 12.14 7.45 4.73
CA SER A 175 10.87 7.84 5.35
C SER A 175 10.27 9.08 4.73
N LYS A 176 11.12 10.08 4.42
CA LYS A 176 10.70 11.37 3.87
C LYS A 176 11.80 12.05 3.05
N ILE A 177 11.37 12.97 2.15
CA ILE A 177 12.26 13.83 1.41
C ILE A 177 12.03 15.30 1.83
N LEU A 178 13.12 15.98 2.16
CA LEU A 178 13.15 17.40 2.47
C LEU A 178 13.70 18.18 1.28
N VAL A 179 13.29 19.44 1.13
CA VAL A 179 13.87 20.40 0.19
C VAL A 179 14.36 21.58 1.00
N ASP A 180 15.67 21.87 0.95
CA ASP A 180 16.36 22.86 1.77
C ASP A 180 16.08 22.72 3.29
N GLY A 181 15.98 21.48 3.76
CA GLY A 181 15.73 21.14 5.16
C GLY A 181 14.27 21.26 5.62
N LYS A 182 13.36 21.63 4.71
CA LYS A 182 11.92 21.73 4.97
C LYS A 182 11.20 20.58 4.29
N GLU A 183 10.15 20.09 4.91
CA GLU A 183 9.28 19.11 4.26
C GLU A 183 8.63 19.74 3.02
N PHE A 184 8.76 19.09 1.88
CA PHE A 184 8.16 19.51 0.62
C PHE A 184 6.92 18.64 0.37
N PHE A 185 5.75 19.23 0.35
CA PHE A 185 4.46 18.54 0.22
C PHE A 185 4.35 17.28 1.11
N GLY A 186 4.66 17.42 2.41
CA GLY A 186 4.51 16.36 3.38
C GLY A 186 5.68 15.43 3.57
N GLY A 187 6.84 15.76 3.01
CA GLY A 187 7.98 14.86 3.04
C GLY A 187 7.78 13.62 2.14
N ASP A 188 6.67 13.57 1.37
CA ASP A 188 6.41 12.48 0.44
C ASP A 188 7.55 12.38 -0.58
N GLN A 189 8.15 11.19 -0.62
CA GLN A 189 9.32 10.91 -1.44
C GLN A 189 9.06 11.19 -2.92
N GLN A 190 7.86 10.92 -3.38
CA GLN A 190 7.54 10.88 -4.80
C GLN A 190 7.12 12.25 -5.36
N ILE A 191 6.57 13.12 -4.52
CA ILE A 191 6.23 14.48 -4.95
C ILE A 191 7.51 15.25 -5.30
N ALA A 192 8.50 15.21 -4.41
CA ALA A 192 9.78 15.86 -4.66
C ALA A 192 10.52 15.20 -5.83
N THR A 193 10.52 13.87 -5.91
CA THR A 193 11.35 13.17 -6.91
C THR A 193 10.79 13.20 -8.31
N LYS A 194 9.48 13.14 -8.47
CA LYS A 194 8.84 13.08 -9.80
C LYS A 194 8.50 14.44 -10.41
N ASN A 195 8.49 15.50 -9.59
CA ASN A 195 8.07 16.82 -10.06
C ASN A 195 9.19 17.87 -10.06
N LEU A 196 10.20 17.73 -9.19
CA LEU A 196 11.33 18.67 -9.20
C LEU A 196 12.32 18.29 -10.31
N PRO A 197 12.71 19.24 -11.18
CA PRO A 197 13.74 19.01 -12.19
C PRO A 197 15.10 18.70 -11.55
N ALA A 198 15.80 17.70 -12.06
CA ALA A 198 17.13 17.33 -11.56
C ALA A 198 18.16 18.47 -11.65
N ASN A 199 18.02 19.33 -12.65
CA ASN A 199 18.97 20.42 -12.93
C ASN A 199 18.95 21.56 -11.90
N ILE A 200 17.91 21.67 -11.05
CA ILE A 200 17.85 22.67 -9.98
C ILE A 200 18.49 22.18 -8.67
N ILE A 201 18.83 20.92 -8.56
CA ILE A 201 19.44 20.33 -7.37
C ILE A 201 20.94 20.61 -7.37
N ASP A 202 21.46 21.14 -6.25
CA ASP A 202 22.90 21.31 -6.00
C ASP A 202 23.47 20.06 -5.34
N LYS A 203 22.83 19.60 -4.25
CA LYS A 203 23.27 18.46 -3.45
C LYS A 203 22.09 17.59 -2.99
N VAL A 204 22.39 16.30 -2.81
CA VAL A 204 21.48 15.34 -2.16
C VAL A 204 22.16 14.88 -0.87
N GLN A 205 21.55 15.18 0.28
CA GLN A 205 22.07 14.80 1.61
C GLN A 205 21.19 13.67 2.16
N VAL A 206 21.80 12.63 2.70
CA VAL A 206 21.14 11.48 3.27
C VAL A 206 21.55 11.32 4.73
N THR A 207 20.59 11.27 5.63
CA THR A 207 20.78 11.10 7.08
C THR A 207 19.83 10.05 7.63
N ASP A 208 20.16 9.46 8.78
CA ASP A 208 19.19 8.63 9.52
C ASP A 208 18.01 9.49 10.03
N ASP A 209 16.79 8.92 10.00
CA ASP A 209 15.61 9.59 10.53
C ASP A 209 15.66 9.64 12.07
N GLN A 210 16.00 10.81 12.61
CA GLN A 210 16.08 11.03 14.05
C GLN A 210 14.70 11.03 14.72
N GLU A 211 13.64 11.32 13.96
CA GLU A 211 12.27 11.25 14.48
C GLU A 211 11.82 9.78 14.63
N ALA A 212 12.08 8.94 13.66
CA ALA A 212 11.82 7.50 13.75
C ALA A 212 12.62 6.85 14.90
N LYS A 213 13.87 7.25 15.12
CA LYS A 213 14.66 6.80 16.28
C LYS A 213 14.08 7.24 17.62
N ARG A 214 13.42 8.40 17.68
CA ARG A 214 12.77 8.88 18.90
C ARG A 214 11.47 8.15 19.17
N GLN A 215 10.68 7.90 18.13
CA GLN A 215 9.41 7.18 18.23
C GLN A 215 9.61 5.71 18.62
N ASP A 216 10.63 5.06 18.07
CA ASP A 216 11.06 3.71 18.46
C ASP A 216 12.57 3.70 18.77
N PRO A 217 12.97 3.97 20.03
CA PRO A 217 14.38 3.95 20.44
C PRO A 217 15.06 2.60 20.25
N ASP A 218 14.30 1.55 20.00
CA ASP A 218 14.80 0.18 19.82
C ASP A 218 14.87 -0.25 18.36
N LEU A 219 14.55 0.64 17.42
CA LEU A 219 14.88 0.40 16.03
C LEU A 219 16.36 0.00 15.94
N LEU A 220 16.58 -1.23 15.47
CA LEU A 220 17.93 -1.68 15.16
C LEU A 220 18.57 -0.69 14.18
N ALA A 221 19.84 -0.35 14.36
CA ALA A 221 20.55 0.63 13.53
C ALA A 221 20.43 0.35 12.01
N GLY A 222 20.27 -0.94 11.64
CA GLY A 222 20.00 -1.36 10.26
C GLY A 222 18.58 -1.05 9.75
N ASN A 223 17.61 -0.90 10.64
CA ASN A 223 16.19 -0.68 10.31
C ASN A 223 15.75 0.77 10.47
N VAL A 224 16.63 1.65 10.95
CA VAL A 224 16.34 3.09 11.03
C VAL A 224 16.15 3.62 9.63
N PRO A 225 14.98 4.19 9.30
CA PRO A 225 14.75 4.79 7.99
C PRO A 225 15.69 5.96 7.74
N GLN A 226 15.83 6.34 6.49
CA GLN A 226 16.66 7.49 6.11
C GLN A 226 15.82 8.67 5.66
N VAL A 227 16.36 9.86 5.80
CA VAL A 227 15.80 11.11 5.28
C VAL A 227 16.71 11.61 4.17
N ILE A 228 16.14 11.92 3.01
CA ILE A 228 16.84 12.61 1.92
C ILE A 228 16.52 14.10 2.00
N ASN A 229 17.55 14.95 2.01
CA ASN A 229 17.41 16.41 1.92
C ASN A 229 18.00 16.90 0.60
N LEU A 230 17.15 17.43 -0.26
CA LEU A 230 17.51 18.01 -1.56
C LEU A 230 17.91 19.48 -1.35
N LYS A 231 19.17 19.83 -1.55
CA LYS A 231 19.65 21.21 -1.54
C LYS A 231 19.54 21.79 -2.94
N LEU A 232 18.86 22.93 -3.06
CA LEU A 232 18.65 23.63 -4.34
C LEU A 232 19.82 24.56 -4.66
N LYS A 233 20.14 24.76 -5.96
CA LYS A 233 21.18 25.69 -6.45
C LYS A 233 20.91 27.14 -6.10
N LYS A 234 19.62 27.53 -6.09
CA LYS A 234 19.10 28.79 -5.56
C LYS A 234 17.85 28.50 -4.80
N ALA A 235 17.59 29.18 -3.70
CA ALA A 235 16.36 29.06 -2.98
C ALA A 235 15.18 29.38 -3.91
N ILE A 236 14.46 28.37 -4.35
CA ILE A 236 13.23 28.49 -5.12
C ILE A 236 12.12 28.72 -4.13
N LYS A 237 11.70 30.00 -4.02
CA LYS A 237 10.68 30.41 -3.04
C LYS A 237 9.26 30.23 -3.54
N GLN A 238 9.04 30.08 -4.86
CA GLN A 238 7.71 29.95 -5.46
C GLN A 238 7.77 29.15 -6.76
N GLY A 239 6.67 28.47 -7.06
CA GLY A 239 6.53 27.73 -8.31
C GLY A 239 5.16 27.08 -8.46
N ALA A 240 4.93 26.55 -9.65
CA ALA A 240 3.76 25.78 -9.99
C ALA A 240 4.18 24.56 -10.80
N PHE A 241 3.56 23.40 -10.51
CA PHE A 241 3.76 22.17 -11.27
C PHE A 241 2.48 21.31 -11.26
N GLY A 242 2.37 20.45 -12.24
CA GLY A 242 1.22 19.54 -12.34
C GLY A 242 1.05 18.98 -13.72
N LYS A 243 -0.11 18.37 -13.95
CA LYS A 243 -0.52 17.87 -15.26
C LYS A 243 -2.00 18.11 -15.51
N LEU A 244 -2.35 18.32 -16.78
CA LEU A 244 -3.72 18.30 -17.29
C LEU A 244 -3.80 17.22 -18.36
N TYR A 245 -4.90 16.52 -18.43
CA TYR A 245 -5.16 15.55 -19.49
C TYR A 245 -6.62 15.54 -19.91
N ALA A 246 -6.85 15.27 -21.18
CA ALA A 246 -8.17 15.05 -21.74
C ALA A 246 -8.06 14.03 -22.87
N GLY A 247 -8.97 13.09 -22.90
CA GLY A 247 -9.01 12.03 -23.89
C GLY A 247 -10.43 11.61 -24.22
N GLY A 248 -10.61 11.11 -25.42
CA GLY A 248 -11.86 10.55 -25.90
C GLY A 248 -11.63 9.24 -26.63
N GLY A 249 -12.64 8.41 -26.68
CA GLY A 249 -12.64 7.12 -27.34
C GLY A 249 -13.89 6.84 -28.14
N LEU A 250 -13.91 5.69 -28.79
CA LEU A 250 -15.10 5.17 -29.42
C LEU A 250 -16.18 4.87 -28.38
N LYS A 251 -17.47 4.89 -28.77
CA LYS A 251 -18.63 4.65 -27.89
C LYS A 251 -18.78 5.70 -26.77
N GLU A 252 -18.47 6.96 -27.06
CA GLU A 252 -18.60 8.09 -26.12
C GLU A 252 -17.74 7.98 -24.87
N LEU A 253 -16.74 7.10 -24.83
CA LEU A 253 -15.83 6.96 -23.73
C LEU A 253 -14.94 8.20 -23.60
N TYR A 254 -14.71 8.64 -22.36
CA TYR A 254 -13.85 9.77 -22.06
C TYR A 254 -13.00 9.60 -20.81
N GLU A 255 -11.88 10.31 -20.78
CA GLU A 255 -11.10 10.55 -19.57
C GLU A 255 -10.62 12.01 -19.54
N THR A 256 -10.79 12.68 -18.43
CA THR A 256 -10.29 14.03 -18.24
C THR A 256 -9.85 14.27 -16.82
N GLY A 257 -8.89 15.13 -16.64
CA GLY A 257 -8.48 15.52 -15.29
C GLY A 257 -7.28 16.44 -15.26
N GLY A 258 -7.03 16.94 -14.07
CA GLY A 258 -5.90 17.80 -13.79
C GLY A 258 -5.51 17.77 -12.33
N ILE A 259 -4.23 17.95 -12.08
CA ILE A 259 -3.66 18.16 -10.76
C ILE A 259 -2.67 19.29 -10.85
N LEU A 260 -2.88 20.32 -10.04
CA LEU A 260 -2.10 21.55 -10.04
C LEU A 260 -1.60 21.82 -8.62
N ASN A 261 -0.34 22.16 -8.51
CA ASN A 261 0.31 22.49 -7.25
C ASN A 261 0.97 23.85 -7.35
N PHE A 262 0.72 24.67 -6.36
CA PHE A 262 1.31 25.98 -6.19
C PHE A 262 2.05 26.00 -4.85
N PHE A 263 3.23 26.57 -4.81
CA PHE A 263 3.93 26.80 -3.56
C PHE A 263 4.58 28.20 -3.52
N ARG A 264 4.55 28.78 -2.34
CA ARG A 264 5.22 30.05 -2.05
C ARG A 264 5.76 30.00 -0.63
N ASP A 265 7.08 29.99 -0.49
CA ASP A 265 7.79 29.80 0.78
C ASP A 265 7.33 28.54 1.53
N THR A 266 6.58 28.67 2.61
CA THR A 266 6.03 27.58 3.41
C THR A 266 4.59 27.22 3.07
N THR A 267 3.92 28.03 2.25
CA THR A 267 2.53 27.83 1.86
C THR A 267 2.44 27.01 0.58
N GLN A 268 1.58 26.04 0.55
CA GLN A 268 1.35 25.12 -0.57
C GLN A 268 -0.15 24.91 -0.77
N LEU A 269 -0.59 24.98 -2.02
CA LEU A 269 -1.96 24.69 -2.44
C LEU A 269 -1.93 23.65 -3.56
N SER A 270 -2.68 22.58 -3.39
CA SER A 270 -2.88 21.54 -4.40
C SER A 270 -4.35 21.43 -4.75
N LEU A 271 -4.65 21.40 -6.04
CA LEU A 271 -5.99 21.23 -6.58
C LEU A 271 -5.98 20.02 -7.51
N LEU A 272 -6.98 19.17 -7.42
CA LEU A 272 -7.20 18.08 -8.37
C LEU A 272 -8.67 17.98 -8.77
N ALA A 273 -8.92 17.56 -10.01
CA ALA A 273 -10.24 17.19 -10.49
C ALA A 273 -10.11 16.16 -11.61
N TYR A 274 -11.06 15.24 -11.71
CA TYR A 274 -11.11 14.25 -12.77
C TYR A 274 -12.54 13.78 -13.05
N GLY A 275 -12.73 13.21 -14.23
CA GLY A 275 -13.93 12.47 -14.63
C GLY A 275 -13.58 11.47 -15.72
N ASN A 276 -14.08 10.23 -15.60
CA ASN A 276 -13.92 9.21 -16.62
C ASN A 276 -15.00 8.13 -16.52
N ASP A 277 -15.16 7.38 -17.60
CA ASP A 277 -16.02 6.20 -17.70
C ASP A 277 -15.26 4.97 -18.24
N VAL A 278 -13.95 4.94 -18.07
CA VAL A 278 -13.04 3.93 -18.60
C VAL A 278 -12.50 2.97 -17.54
N ASN A 279 -13.21 2.78 -16.45
CA ASN A 279 -12.83 1.89 -15.34
C ASN A 279 -11.41 2.14 -14.81
N LYS A 280 -10.92 3.39 -14.88
CA LYS A 280 -9.62 3.78 -14.35
C LYS A 280 -9.80 4.70 -13.15
N PRO A 281 -8.92 4.65 -12.14
CA PRO A 281 -8.88 5.72 -11.16
C PRO A 281 -8.49 7.02 -11.86
N GLY A 282 -9.14 8.13 -11.52
CA GLY A 282 -8.82 9.44 -12.08
C GLY A 282 -7.36 9.82 -11.84
N PHE A 283 -6.87 9.47 -10.64
CA PHE A 283 -5.47 9.49 -10.26
C PHE A 283 -5.17 8.23 -9.47
N ASN A 284 -4.03 7.59 -9.73
CA ASN A 284 -3.60 6.47 -8.88
C ASN A 284 -3.16 6.98 -7.50
N VAL A 285 -3.14 6.10 -6.52
CA VAL A 285 -2.75 6.42 -5.13
C VAL A 285 -1.41 7.16 -5.07
N GLY A 286 -0.45 6.74 -5.88
CA GLY A 286 0.84 7.39 -6.00
C GLY A 286 0.75 8.82 -6.54
N GLU A 287 -0.13 9.13 -7.49
CA GLU A 287 -0.30 10.48 -8.01
C GLU A 287 -1.00 11.41 -7.01
N ILE A 288 -2.02 10.92 -6.30
CA ILE A 288 -2.71 11.68 -5.25
C ILE A 288 -1.72 12.01 -4.13
N SER A 289 -0.96 11.02 -3.67
CA SER A 289 0.09 11.20 -2.67
C SER A 289 1.23 12.08 -3.20
N ARG A 290 1.73 11.82 -4.41
CA ARG A 290 2.93 12.43 -5.00
C ARG A 290 2.73 13.85 -5.48
N ILE A 291 1.65 14.08 -6.24
CA ILE A 291 1.41 15.37 -6.87
C ILE A 291 0.51 16.23 -5.98
N GLY A 292 -0.44 15.62 -5.27
CA GLY A 292 -1.41 16.33 -4.44
C GLY A 292 -0.91 16.78 -3.06
N GLY A 293 0.21 16.23 -2.57
CA GLY A 293 0.72 16.58 -1.24
C GLY A 293 -0.20 16.20 -0.08
N PHE A 294 -1.12 15.26 -0.34
CA PHE A 294 -2.17 14.90 0.60
C PHE A 294 -1.68 13.99 1.74
N SER A 295 -0.46 13.47 1.68
CA SER A 295 0.14 12.68 2.76
C SER A 295 0.26 13.42 4.10
N ARG A 296 0.22 14.74 4.10
CA ARG A 296 0.21 15.58 5.33
C ARG A 296 -1.15 15.78 5.97
N SER A 297 -2.21 15.57 5.22
CA SER A 297 -3.52 16.09 5.55
C SER A 297 -4.35 15.20 6.47
N GLY A 298 -3.71 14.38 7.33
CA GLY A 298 -4.45 13.42 8.15
C GLY A 298 -5.15 12.38 7.28
N ILE A 299 -4.52 11.97 6.17
CA ILE A 299 -4.92 10.78 5.42
C ILE A 299 -4.47 9.59 6.23
N ASN A 300 -5.43 8.86 6.79
CA ASN A 300 -5.18 7.70 7.61
C ASN A 300 -5.02 6.43 6.76
N SER A 301 -5.65 6.41 5.58
CA SER A 301 -5.56 5.29 4.66
C SER A 301 -5.48 5.76 3.21
N MET A 302 -4.59 5.16 2.45
CA MET A 302 -4.47 5.32 1.00
C MET A 302 -4.02 3.99 0.41
N TYR A 303 -4.88 3.35 -0.37
CA TYR A 303 -4.59 2.02 -0.90
C TYR A 303 -5.28 1.77 -2.24
N THR A 304 -4.81 0.77 -2.95
CA THR A 304 -5.50 0.20 -4.09
C THR A 304 -5.97 -1.20 -3.69
N ASN A 305 -7.25 -1.49 -3.86
CA ASN A 305 -7.78 -2.81 -3.57
C ASN A 305 -7.39 -3.84 -4.65
N SER A 306 -7.74 -5.10 -4.44
CA SER A 306 -7.50 -6.19 -5.40
C SER A 306 -8.13 -5.96 -6.77
N ASP A 307 -9.15 -5.11 -6.83
CA ASP A 307 -9.91 -4.80 -8.04
C ASP A 307 -9.34 -3.63 -8.83
N GLY A 308 -8.27 -3.00 -8.33
CA GLY A 308 -7.62 -1.87 -8.96
C GLY A 308 -8.21 -0.51 -8.57
N ALA A 309 -9.29 -0.46 -7.78
CA ALA A 309 -9.87 0.79 -7.32
C ALA A 309 -8.95 1.48 -6.31
N ALA A 310 -8.71 2.78 -6.51
CA ALA A 310 -7.93 3.61 -5.62
C ALA A 310 -8.83 4.24 -4.53
N PHE A 311 -8.36 4.20 -3.30
CA PHE A 311 -9.06 4.74 -2.13
C PHE A 311 -8.19 5.71 -1.35
N VAL A 312 -8.80 6.76 -0.84
CA VAL A 312 -8.20 7.74 0.08
C VAL A 312 -9.18 7.98 1.22
N ASN A 313 -8.81 7.62 2.45
CA ASN A 313 -9.72 7.63 3.61
C ASN A 313 -11.08 6.98 3.27
N ASP A 314 -11.03 5.80 2.67
CA ASP A 314 -12.18 5.00 2.23
C ASP A 314 -13.08 5.66 1.17
N ILE A 315 -12.67 6.81 0.62
CA ILE A 315 -13.32 7.40 -0.55
C ILE A 315 -12.71 6.79 -1.80
N SER A 316 -13.54 6.16 -2.64
CA SER A 316 -13.09 5.60 -3.90
C SER A 316 -12.86 6.70 -4.95
N PHE A 317 -11.71 6.62 -5.60
CA PHE A 317 -11.32 7.43 -6.76
C PHE A 317 -11.56 6.70 -8.09
N GLY A 318 -12.35 5.63 -8.06
CA GLY A 318 -12.65 4.81 -9.23
C GLY A 318 -11.59 3.75 -9.50
N GLY A 319 -11.71 3.07 -10.64
CA GLY A 319 -10.76 2.09 -11.13
C GLY A 319 -11.13 0.63 -10.84
N SER A 320 -12.39 0.34 -10.45
CA SER A 320 -12.82 -1.05 -10.26
C SER A 320 -12.75 -1.86 -11.55
N SER A 321 -12.24 -3.07 -11.46
CA SER A 321 -12.28 -4.06 -12.54
C SER A 321 -13.60 -4.85 -12.58
N ALA A 322 -14.52 -4.59 -11.65
CA ALA A 322 -15.83 -5.23 -11.59
C ALA A 322 -16.92 -4.22 -12.01
N GLY A 323 -17.69 -4.58 -13.04
CA GLY A 323 -18.73 -3.74 -13.60
C GLY A 323 -18.21 -2.68 -14.58
N VAL A 324 -19.12 -1.84 -15.07
CA VAL A 324 -18.83 -0.65 -15.88
C VAL A 324 -19.03 0.58 -15.00
N GLN A 325 -17.97 1.35 -14.81
CA GLN A 325 -17.91 2.40 -13.81
C GLN A 325 -17.67 3.77 -14.43
N ARG A 326 -18.51 4.75 -14.06
CA ARG A 326 -18.24 6.17 -14.23
C ARG A 326 -17.76 6.74 -12.90
N SER A 327 -16.63 7.44 -12.91
CA SER A 327 -16.05 8.05 -11.72
C SER A 327 -15.76 9.53 -11.94
N THR A 328 -16.05 10.35 -10.93
CA THR A 328 -15.77 11.79 -10.93
C THR A 328 -15.27 12.17 -9.55
N GLY A 329 -14.28 13.06 -9.48
CA GLY A 329 -13.79 13.53 -8.20
C GLY A 329 -13.09 14.87 -8.30
N ALA A 330 -12.98 15.51 -7.14
CA ALA A 330 -12.26 16.76 -6.96
C ALA A 330 -11.62 16.80 -5.57
N GLY A 331 -10.52 17.55 -5.44
CA GLY A 331 -9.85 17.70 -4.16
C GLY A 331 -9.07 19.01 -4.09
N ALA A 332 -8.96 19.52 -2.87
CA ALA A 332 -8.13 20.66 -2.53
C ALA A 332 -7.33 20.35 -1.25
N ASN A 333 -6.09 20.74 -1.23
CA ASN A 333 -5.20 20.58 -0.08
C ASN A 333 -4.38 21.86 0.11
N PHE A 334 -4.42 22.39 1.32
CA PHE A 334 -3.69 23.59 1.72
C PHE A 334 -2.74 23.26 2.86
N ASN A 335 -1.49 23.67 2.76
CA ASN A 335 -0.47 23.49 3.79
C ASN A 335 0.26 24.81 4.05
N THR A 336 0.51 25.12 5.32
CA THR A 336 1.32 26.27 5.70
C THR A 336 2.05 26.04 7.02
N LEU A 337 3.12 26.78 7.23
CA LEU A 337 3.83 26.86 8.49
C LEU A 337 3.67 28.29 9.02
N THR A 338 3.02 28.42 10.18
CA THR A 338 2.83 29.72 10.83
C THR A 338 4.15 30.27 11.41
N ASN A 339 4.18 31.56 11.71
CA ASN A 339 5.35 32.18 12.38
C ASN A 339 5.61 31.60 13.78
N GLY A 340 4.60 31.05 14.43
CA GLY A 340 4.71 30.34 15.72
C GLY A 340 5.19 28.89 15.59
N GLY A 341 5.60 28.41 14.40
CA GLY A 341 6.11 27.06 14.17
C GLY A 341 5.02 25.98 14.12
N ILE A 342 3.74 26.35 14.05
CA ILE A 342 2.64 25.40 13.89
C ILE A 342 2.47 25.09 12.41
N LYS A 343 2.53 23.81 12.05
CA LYS A 343 2.18 23.34 10.71
C LYS A 343 0.68 23.15 10.64
N VAL A 344 0.02 23.86 9.73
CA VAL A 344 -1.43 23.76 9.52
C VAL A 344 -1.69 23.16 8.15
N ASN A 345 -2.58 22.21 8.09
CA ASN A 345 -3.09 21.60 6.86
C ASN A 345 -4.61 21.64 6.84
N GLY A 346 -5.19 21.90 5.67
CA GLY A 346 -6.62 21.76 5.40
C GLY A 346 -6.83 20.94 4.15
N LYS A 347 -7.83 20.05 4.15
CA LYS A 347 -8.15 19.19 3.00
C LYS A 347 -9.64 19.12 2.73
N TYR A 348 -9.95 18.96 1.46
CA TYR A 348 -11.28 18.60 0.99
C TYR A 348 -11.16 17.58 -0.13
N PHE A 349 -11.99 16.54 -0.08
CA PHE A 349 -12.15 15.58 -1.17
C PHE A 349 -13.61 15.33 -1.45
N PHE A 350 -13.92 15.25 -2.73
CA PHE A 350 -15.18 14.78 -3.28
C PHE A 350 -14.91 13.59 -4.19
N GLY A 351 -15.72 12.55 -4.10
CA GLY A 351 -15.72 11.42 -5.03
C GLY A 351 -17.15 10.95 -5.31
N SER A 352 -17.43 10.69 -6.57
CA SER A 352 -18.71 10.14 -7.05
C SER A 352 -18.45 8.93 -7.94
N ILE A 353 -19.17 7.86 -7.70
CA ILE A 353 -19.11 6.61 -8.46
C ILE A 353 -20.51 6.18 -8.84
N ASP A 354 -20.72 5.88 -10.14
CA ASP A 354 -21.89 5.20 -10.68
C ASP A 354 -21.41 3.91 -11.35
N ASN A 355 -21.67 2.77 -10.73
CA ASN A 355 -21.21 1.45 -11.17
C ASN A 355 -22.38 0.56 -11.56
N TYR A 356 -22.34 0.02 -12.77
CA TYR A 356 -23.27 -0.99 -13.25
C TYR A 356 -22.60 -2.35 -13.25
N LEU A 357 -23.09 -3.24 -12.40
CA LEU A 357 -22.55 -4.55 -12.12
C LEU A 357 -23.54 -5.64 -12.54
N GLN A 358 -23.11 -6.52 -13.43
CA GLN A 358 -23.82 -7.76 -13.77
C GLN A 358 -22.98 -8.93 -13.28
N GLN A 359 -23.61 -9.85 -12.56
CA GLN A 359 -22.93 -11.02 -12.03
C GLN A 359 -23.75 -12.29 -12.30
N ILE A 360 -23.03 -13.34 -12.63
CA ILE A 360 -23.49 -14.70 -12.58
C ILE A 360 -22.72 -15.38 -11.45
N ILE A 361 -23.44 -15.93 -10.48
CA ILE A 361 -22.88 -16.62 -9.34
C ILE A 361 -23.34 -18.07 -9.41
N ASP A 362 -22.39 -18.98 -9.54
CA ASP A 362 -22.61 -20.42 -9.41
C ASP A 362 -22.04 -20.86 -8.07
N ALA A 363 -22.89 -21.40 -7.22
CA ALA A 363 -22.52 -21.76 -5.89
C ALA A 363 -22.90 -23.22 -5.60
N ASN A 364 -21.89 -23.97 -5.17
CA ASN A 364 -22.03 -25.35 -4.74
C ASN A 364 -21.77 -25.40 -3.23
N GLN A 365 -22.80 -25.84 -2.50
CA GLN A 365 -22.73 -26.00 -1.07
C GLN A 365 -22.91 -27.47 -0.70
N ASN A 366 -21.94 -28.00 0.02
CA ASN A 366 -22.02 -29.34 0.58
C ASN A 366 -22.74 -29.30 1.94
N LEU A 367 -23.77 -30.13 2.09
CA LEU A 367 -24.65 -30.13 3.25
C LEU A 367 -24.69 -31.50 3.93
N GLY A 368 -23.58 -32.22 3.89
CA GLY A 368 -23.52 -33.63 4.27
C GLY A 368 -24.05 -34.52 3.13
N ILE A 369 -25.08 -35.30 3.38
CA ILE A 369 -25.70 -36.22 2.38
C ILE A 369 -26.29 -35.41 1.20
N GLU A 370 -26.75 -34.19 1.45
CA GLU A 370 -27.35 -33.33 0.45
C GLU A 370 -26.35 -32.32 -0.12
N LYS A 371 -26.48 -32.03 -1.41
CA LYS A 371 -25.77 -30.93 -2.06
C LYS A 371 -26.78 -29.92 -2.56
N LEU A 372 -26.49 -28.66 -2.33
CA LEU A 372 -27.29 -27.57 -2.86
C LEU A 372 -26.47 -26.85 -3.93
N HIS A 373 -26.99 -26.81 -5.14
CA HIS A 373 -26.48 -26.02 -6.24
C HIS A 373 -27.36 -24.80 -6.43
N THR A 374 -26.77 -23.62 -6.35
CA THR A 374 -27.48 -22.35 -6.49
C THR A 374 -26.89 -21.54 -7.61
N THR A 375 -27.73 -21.15 -8.57
CA THR A 375 -27.35 -20.22 -9.65
C THR A 375 -28.04 -18.89 -9.42
N THR A 376 -27.30 -17.81 -9.37
CA THR A 376 -27.82 -16.46 -9.16
C THR A 376 -27.40 -15.54 -10.31
N ASN A 377 -28.37 -14.90 -10.94
CA ASN A 377 -28.16 -13.80 -11.88
C ASN A 377 -28.49 -12.49 -11.16
N SER A 378 -27.54 -11.56 -11.14
CA SER A 378 -27.67 -10.29 -10.42
C SER A 378 -27.31 -9.11 -11.32
N ASN A 379 -28.16 -8.09 -11.32
CA ASN A 379 -27.93 -6.79 -11.93
C ASN A 379 -28.01 -5.73 -10.85
N GLN A 380 -26.95 -4.93 -10.70
CA GLN A 380 -26.88 -3.90 -9.66
C GLN A 380 -26.41 -2.59 -10.24
N ARG A 381 -26.97 -1.50 -9.76
CA ARG A 381 -26.49 -0.14 -10.03
C ARG A 381 -26.23 0.58 -8.73
N ASN A 382 -24.96 0.89 -8.48
CA ASN A 382 -24.50 1.49 -7.23
C ASN A 382 -24.03 2.90 -7.50
N LYS A 383 -24.70 3.91 -6.90
CA LYS A 383 -24.32 5.31 -6.97
C LYS A 383 -23.93 5.81 -5.60
N ASN A 384 -22.69 6.25 -5.48
CA ASN A 384 -22.13 6.74 -4.23
C ASN A 384 -21.57 8.16 -4.41
N TYR A 385 -21.83 9.02 -3.43
CA TYR A 385 -21.28 10.37 -3.33
C TYR A 385 -20.61 10.50 -1.97
N ASN A 386 -19.37 10.95 -1.96
CA ASN A 386 -18.57 11.03 -0.74
C ASN A 386 -17.90 12.40 -0.65
N HIS A 387 -17.95 13.01 0.53
CA HIS A 387 -17.23 14.24 0.86
C HIS A 387 -16.38 13.97 2.09
N ASN A 388 -15.13 14.42 2.08
CA ASN A 388 -14.23 14.38 3.24
C ASN A 388 -13.63 15.77 3.43
N ILE A 389 -13.90 16.36 4.59
CA ILE A 389 -13.35 17.64 5.02
C ILE A 389 -12.48 17.37 6.23
N GLY A 390 -11.27 17.89 6.29
CA GLY A 390 -10.41 17.68 7.43
C GLY A 390 -9.36 18.76 7.58
N ALA A 391 -8.84 18.86 8.78
CA ALA A 391 -7.72 19.71 9.10
C ALA A 391 -6.71 18.96 9.98
N LYS A 392 -5.47 19.41 9.99
CA LYS A 392 -4.41 18.90 10.87
C LYS A 392 -3.57 20.08 11.33
N ALA A 393 -3.32 20.16 12.62
CA ALA A 393 -2.37 21.08 13.22
C ALA A 393 -1.28 20.28 13.93
N GLU A 394 -0.02 20.52 13.58
CA GLU A 394 1.13 19.95 14.28
C GLU A 394 1.91 21.07 14.96
N TRP A 395 2.00 21.03 16.26
CA TRP A 395 2.70 22.00 17.06
C TRP A 395 3.89 21.35 17.78
N GLN A 396 5.10 21.78 17.41
CA GLN A 396 6.32 21.45 18.13
C GLN A 396 6.47 22.48 19.27
N ILE A 397 5.96 22.15 20.46
CA ILE A 397 5.92 23.07 21.63
C ILE A 397 7.36 23.39 22.07
N ASP A 398 8.18 22.36 22.15
CA ASP A 398 9.61 22.45 22.40
C ASP A 398 10.34 21.29 21.68
N THR A 399 11.66 21.19 21.82
CA THR A 399 12.47 20.15 21.16
C THR A 399 12.09 18.72 21.56
N LEU A 400 11.37 18.55 22.69
CA LEU A 400 11.01 17.26 23.30
C LEU A 400 9.49 17.03 23.36
N THR A 401 8.68 18.02 22.98
CA THR A 401 7.23 17.97 23.14
C THR A 401 6.52 18.32 21.84
N LYS A 402 5.63 17.44 21.38
CA LYS A 402 4.84 17.61 20.15
C LYS A 402 3.37 17.36 20.44
N LEU A 403 2.49 18.19 19.88
CA LEU A 403 1.04 18.03 19.88
C LEU A 403 0.53 18.00 18.45
N THR A 404 -0.37 17.08 18.15
CA THR A 404 -1.06 17.00 16.86
C THR A 404 -2.56 16.94 17.09
N LEU A 405 -3.33 17.74 16.33
CA LEU A 405 -4.79 17.80 16.36
C LEU A 405 -5.32 17.54 14.97
N GLU A 406 -6.28 16.62 14.80
CA GLU A 406 -6.78 16.18 13.50
C GLU A 406 -8.32 16.02 13.52
N PRO A 407 -9.12 17.11 13.35
CA PRO A 407 -10.55 17.00 13.11
C PRO A 407 -10.86 16.62 11.66
N SER A 408 -11.89 15.80 11.46
CA SER A 408 -12.42 15.50 10.12
C SER A 408 -13.90 15.14 10.13
N VAL A 409 -14.58 15.41 9.02
CA VAL A 409 -15.98 15.07 8.75
C VAL A 409 -16.06 14.33 7.43
N VAL A 410 -16.77 13.21 7.41
CA VAL A 410 -17.04 12.43 6.19
C VAL A 410 -18.56 12.32 6.01
N LEU A 411 -19.02 12.73 4.84
CA LEU A 411 -20.42 12.62 4.42
C LEU A 411 -20.51 11.66 3.26
N ARG A 412 -21.32 10.62 3.36
CA ARG A 412 -21.55 9.66 2.29
C ARG A 412 -23.03 9.50 2.02
N THR A 413 -23.40 9.43 0.75
CA THR A 413 -24.74 9.00 0.34
C THR A 413 -24.62 7.86 -0.65
N ALA A 414 -25.46 6.86 -0.49
CA ALA A 414 -25.50 5.66 -1.32
C ALA A 414 -26.93 5.44 -1.87
N ARG A 415 -27.02 5.08 -3.14
CA ARG A 415 -28.24 4.61 -3.78
C ARG A 415 -27.92 3.35 -4.56
N ASN A 416 -28.38 2.21 -4.06
CA ASN A 416 -28.13 0.92 -4.69
C ASN A 416 -29.46 0.34 -5.13
N ASN A 417 -29.57 0.01 -6.41
CA ASN A 417 -30.69 -0.74 -6.96
C ASN A 417 -30.17 -2.09 -7.41
N GLY A 418 -30.81 -3.15 -6.96
CA GLY A 418 -30.42 -4.52 -7.25
C GLY A 418 -31.60 -5.36 -7.68
N PHE A 419 -31.44 -6.09 -8.78
CA PHE A 419 -32.35 -7.14 -9.19
C PHE A 419 -31.59 -8.47 -9.19
N GLN A 420 -32.13 -9.46 -8.52
CA GLN A 420 -31.50 -10.77 -8.36
C GLN A 420 -32.52 -11.86 -8.64
N GLN A 421 -32.15 -12.84 -9.44
CA GLN A 421 -32.88 -14.09 -9.64
C GLN A 421 -32.01 -15.25 -9.19
N THR A 422 -32.55 -16.11 -8.34
CA THR A 422 -31.85 -17.26 -7.74
C THR A 422 -32.64 -18.55 -7.94
N GLU A 423 -31.99 -19.55 -8.50
CA GLU A 423 -32.51 -20.93 -8.57
C GLU A 423 -31.68 -21.81 -7.64
N ALA A 424 -32.34 -22.63 -6.85
CA ALA A 424 -31.71 -23.65 -6.01
C ALA A 424 -32.15 -25.06 -6.43
N ARG A 425 -31.17 -25.94 -6.61
CA ARG A 425 -31.37 -27.33 -7.01
C ARG A 425 -30.67 -28.29 -6.04
N ASN A 426 -31.23 -29.47 -5.86
CA ASN A 426 -30.58 -30.51 -5.07
C ASN A 426 -29.48 -31.24 -5.88
N ALA A 427 -28.83 -32.22 -5.27
CA ALA A 427 -27.73 -32.98 -5.85
C ALA A 427 -28.07 -33.70 -7.18
N ILE A 428 -29.30 -34.04 -7.41
CA ILE A 428 -29.78 -34.72 -8.64
C ILE A 428 -30.45 -33.76 -9.63
N GLY A 429 -30.31 -32.43 -9.39
CA GLY A 429 -30.77 -31.40 -10.31
C GLY A 429 -32.23 -30.99 -10.19
N ILE A 430 -33.00 -31.53 -9.23
CA ILE A 430 -34.38 -31.14 -9.00
C ILE A 430 -34.44 -29.71 -8.46
N LEU A 431 -35.26 -28.88 -9.06
CA LEU A 431 -35.50 -27.51 -8.64
C LEU A 431 -36.26 -27.51 -7.30
N LEU A 432 -35.65 -26.88 -6.27
CA LEU A 432 -36.20 -26.72 -4.94
C LEU A 432 -36.99 -25.42 -4.80
N ASN A 433 -36.41 -24.34 -5.29
CA ASN A 433 -37.03 -23.03 -5.32
C ASN A 433 -36.47 -22.14 -6.46
N ASN A 434 -37.26 -21.12 -6.80
CA ASN A 434 -36.87 -20.01 -7.68
C ASN A 434 -37.32 -18.73 -7.00
N GLY A 435 -36.36 -17.81 -6.79
CA GLY A 435 -36.57 -16.55 -6.10
C GLY A 435 -36.22 -15.37 -6.96
N ILE A 436 -37.00 -14.31 -6.92
CA ILE A 436 -36.72 -13.00 -7.49
C ILE A 436 -36.70 -12.00 -6.34
N ASN A 437 -35.67 -11.15 -6.31
CA ASN A 437 -35.51 -10.11 -5.32
C ASN A 437 -35.17 -8.77 -5.99
N ASP A 438 -36.05 -7.79 -5.88
CA ASP A 438 -35.82 -6.37 -6.27
C ASP A 438 -35.56 -5.57 -4.99
N SER A 439 -34.38 -5.01 -4.86
CA SER A 439 -33.96 -4.24 -3.70
C SER A 439 -33.53 -2.81 -4.07
N ARG A 440 -33.91 -1.84 -3.25
CA ARG A 440 -33.55 -0.44 -3.40
C ARG A 440 -33.08 0.10 -2.06
N LEU A 441 -31.78 0.35 -1.96
CA LEU A 441 -31.19 0.95 -0.77
C LEU A 441 -30.97 2.46 -1.01
N ARG A 442 -31.44 3.25 -0.03
CA ARG A 442 -31.09 4.68 0.09
C ARG A 442 -30.36 4.84 1.44
N GLY A 443 -29.12 5.24 1.40
CA GLY A 443 -28.30 5.39 2.59
C GLY A 443 -27.67 6.78 2.69
N ALA A 444 -27.58 7.28 3.92
CA ALA A 444 -26.79 8.45 4.28
C ALA A 444 -25.93 8.13 5.50
N ASN A 445 -24.65 8.43 5.42
CA ASN A 445 -23.71 8.20 6.51
C ASN A 445 -22.96 9.51 6.78
N THR A 446 -22.96 9.93 8.04
CA THR A 446 -22.19 11.08 8.52
C THR A 446 -21.24 10.61 9.61
N GLU A 447 -19.94 10.91 9.46
CA GLU A 447 -18.91 10.54 10.42
C GLU A 447 -18.12 11.77 10.84
N TYR A 448 -17.99 11.97 12.14
CA TYR A 448 -17.17 13.00 12.77
C TYR A 448 -16.01 12.34 13.49
N TYR A 449 -14.79 12.77 13.23
CA TYR A 449 -13.58 12.27 13.87
C TYR A 449 -12.79 13.44 14.44
N PHE A 450 -12.31 13.25 15.64
CA PHE A 450 -11.30 14.12 16.23
C PHE A 450 -10.22 13.25 16.85
N ASN A 451 -8.97 13.42 16.39
CA ASN A 451 -7.82 12.75 16.96
C ASN A 451 -6.83 13.79 17.49
N SER A 452 -6.33 13.55 18.69
CA SER A 452 -5.27 14.34 19.30
C SER A 452 -4.16 13.42 19.76
N ASN A 453 -2.91 13.75 19.44
CA ASN A 453 -1.75 12.98 19.84
C ASN A 453 -0.74 13.90 20.52
N PHE A 454 -0.30 13.51 21.71
CA PHE A 454 0.68 14.21 22.51
C PHE A 454 1.90 13.32 22.72
N TRP A 455 3.10 13.82 22.42
CA TRP A 455 4.38 13.16 22.66
C TRP A 455 5.24 14.01 23.56
N LYS A 456 5.86 13.37 24.54
CA LYS A 456 6.85 13.96 25.43
C LYS A 456 8.05 13.04 25.55
N ASP A 457 9.18 13.47 25.04
CA ASP A 457 10.49 12.92 25.37
C ASP A 457 11.01 13.63 26.62
N PHE A 458 11.71 12.92 27.48
CA PHE A 458 12.29 13.49 28.69
C PHE A 458 13.82 13.66 28.54
N LYS A 459 14.43 14.47 29.38
CA LYS A 459 15.91 14.63 29.40
C LYS A 459 16.63 13.30 29.69
N LYS A 460 16.01 12.39 30.45
CA LYS A 460 16.52 11.03 30.67
C LYS A 460 16.37 10.22 29.38
N PRO A 461 17.47 9.78 28.74
CA PRO A 461 17.38 9.04 27.47
C PRO A 461 16.52 7.77 27.58
N GLY A 462 15.56 7.60 26.66
CA GLY A 462 14.65 6.47 26.62
C GLY A 462 13.42 6.57 27.52
N ARG A 463 13.27 7.65 28.33
CA ARG A 463 12.03 7.95 29.03
C ARG A 463 11.11 8.72 28.08
N THR A 464 9.93 8.15 27.80
CA THR A 464 8.97 8.74 26.86
C THR A 464 7.56 8.62 27.40
N PHE A 465 6.71 9.58 27.07
CA PHE A 465 5.28 9.56 27.34
C PHE A 465 4.54 9.89 26.05
N TYR A 466 3.56 9.09 25.71
CA TYR A 466 2.65 9.29 24.58
C TYR A 466 1.22 9.20 25.09
N ALA A 467 0.36 10.11 24.66
CA ALA A 467 -1.08 10.03 24.89
C ALA A 467 -1.82 10.35 23.60
N ALA A 468 -2.90 9.61 23.34
CA ALA A 468 -3.79 9.82 22.21
C ALA A 468 -5.23 9.85 22.69
N LEU A 469 -6.00 10.83 22.21
CA LEU A 469 -7.43 10.97 22.41
C LEU A 469 -8.11 10.87 21.04
N GLY A 470 -9.04 9.94 20.90
CA GLY A 470 -9.91 9.78 19.75
C GLY A 470 -11.37 10.03 20.16
N ILE A 471 -12.10 10.80 19.38
CA ILE A 471 -13.54 10.97 19.49
C ILE A 471 -14.12 10.66 18.11
N ASN A 472 -15.10 9.77 18.07
CA ASN A 472 -15.80 9.45 16.84
C ASN A 472 -17.31 9.43 17.09
N LYS A 473 -18.06 9.97 16.13
CA LYS A 473 -19.52 9.89 16.05
C LYS A 473 -19.89 9.52 14.63
N ARG A 474 -20.67 8.47 14.48
CA ARG A 474 -21.13 7.97 13.20
C ARG A 474 -22.62 7.74 13.22
N ASP A 475 -23.33 8.42 12.32
CA ASP A 475 -24.75 8.24 12.09
C ASP A 475 -24.93 7.63 10.70
N ASN A 476 -25.68 6.54 10.61
CA ASN A 476 -25.92 5.79 9.37
C ASN A 476 -27.42 5.52 9.24
N LEU A 477 -28.05 6.15 8.26
CA LEU A 477 -29.48 6.06 7.96
C LEU A 477 -29.64 5.22 6.69
N ASN A 478 -30.41 4.14 6.73
CA ASN A 478 -30.60 3.26 5.58
C ASN A 478 -32.06 2.83 5.43
N ASP A 479 -32.67 3.25 4.34
CA ASP A 479 -33.97 2.74 3.87
C ASP A 479 -33.72 1.60 2.86
N ASN A 480 -34.11 0.40 3.19
CA ASN A 480 -34.02 -0.75 2.29
C ASN A 480 -35.43 -1.22 1.90
N PHE A 481 -35.86 -0.83 0.70
CA PHE A 481 -37.09 -1.33 0.07
C PHE A 481 -36.76 -2.67 -0.58
N ASN A 482 -37.57 -3.68 -0.30
CA ASN A 482 -37.31 -5.04 -0.75
C ASN A 482 -38.61 -5.71 -1.20
N VAL A 483 -38.66 -6.13 -2.46
CA VAL A 483 -39.73 -6.92 -3.02
C VAL A 483 -39.15 -8.28 -3.41
N ALA A 484 -39.50 -9.32 -2.66
CA ALA A 484 -39.09 -10.68 -2.93
C ALA A 484 -40.28 -11.58 -3.27
N LYS A 485 -40.13 -12.38 -4.33
CA LYS A 485 -41.08 -13.42 -4.72
C LYS A 485 -40.37 -14.75 -4.79
N ASN A 486 -40.86 -15.76 -4.08
CA ASN A 486 -40.21 -17.06 -4.07
C ASN A 486 -41.29 -18.15 -4.33
N ASP A 487 -40.98 -19.00 -5.31
CA ASP A 487 -41.75 -20.18 -5.63
C ASP A 487 -40.99 -21.40 -5.14
N PHE A 488 -41.60 -22.16 -4.24
CA PHE A 488 -41.05 -23.41 -3.70
C PHE A 488 -41.76 -24.59 -4.36
N TYR A 489 -41.01 -25.64 -4.65
CA TYR A 489 -41.52 -26.80 -5.37
C TYR A 489 -41.64 -28.07 -4.52
N ASN A 490 -41.07 -28.06 -3.30
CA ASN A 490 -41.14 -29.20 -2.41
C ASN A 490 -41.18 -28.77 -0.92
N PRO A 491 -42.36 -28.73 -0.27
CA PRO A 491 -43.74 -28.80 -0.85
C PRO A 491 -44.02 -27.53 -1.69
N PRO A 492 -44.93 -27.64 -2.68
CA PRO A 492 -45.29 -26.47 -3.49
C PRO A 492 -45.93 -25.37 -2.66
N SER A 493 -45.35 -24.17 -2.74
CA SER A 493 -45.86 -22.97 -2.07
C SER A 493 -45.22 -21.73 -2.69
N ASN A 494 -45.83 -20.57 -2.48
CA ASN A 494 -45.23 -19.30 -2.87
C ASN A 494 -45.18 -18.32 -1.68
N SER A 495 -44.23 -17.42 -1.70
CA SER A 495 -44.18 -16.31 -0.75
C SER A 495 -43.91 -15.01 -1.48
N VAL A 496 -44.58 -13.95 -1.06
CA VAL A 496 -44.30 -12.59 -1.52
C VAL A 496 -44.04 -11.73 -0.30
N THR A 497 -42.94 -11.02 -0.31
CA THR A 497 -42.58 -10.02 0.69
C THR A 497 -42.43 -8.69 0.00
N ASP A 498 -43.14 -7.65 0.43
CA ASP A 498 -42.98 -6.27 -0.04
C ASP A 498 -42.85 -5.41 1.22
N GLN A 499 -41.61 -5.02 1.56
CA GLN A 499 -41.27 -4.40 2.84
C GLN A 499 -40.29 -3.27 2.69
N LEU A 500 -40.39 -2.31 3.62
CA LEU A 500 -39.36 -1.32 3.93
C LEU A 500 -38.69 -1.73 5.26
N ARG A 501 -37.36 -1.79 5.26
CA ARG A 501 -36.55 -1.88 6.48
C ARG A 501 -35.80 -0.57 6.65
N ASP A 502 -36.27 0.26 7.58
CA ASP A 502 -35.65 1.51 8.01
C ASP A 502 -34.66 1.19 9.15
N ASN A 503 -33.37 1.33 8.87
CA ASN A 503 -32.31 0.97 9.82
C ASN A 503 -31.43 2.19 10.14
N ASN A 504 -31.58 2.71 11.33
CA ASN A 504 -30.89 3.87 11.85
C ASN A 504 -29.83 3.42 12.87
N ILE A 505 -28.57 3.66 12.57
CA ILE A 505 -27.43 3.29 13.43
C ILE A 505 -26.72 4.56 13.86
N SER A 506 -26.58 4.75 15.15
CA SER A 506 -25.83 5.83 15.75
C SER A 506 -24.73 5.25 16.67
N ASN A 507 -23.49 5.55 16.39
CA ASN A 507 -22.36 5.08 17.18
C ASN A 507 -21.56 6.28 17.70
N PHE A 508 -21.31 6.31 18.99
CA PHE A 508 -20.38 7.24 19.62
C PHE A 508 -19.25 6.45 20.27
N GLY A 509 -18.01 6.92 20.10
CA GLY A 509 -16.83 6.33 20.71
C GLY A 509 -15.87 7.39 21.24
N LEU A 510 -15.32 7.13 22.43
CA LEU A 510 -14.25 7.90 23.05
C LEU A 510 -13.09 6.96 23.33
N ASP A 511 -11.96 7.16 22.67
CA ASP A 511 -10.75 6.35 22.80
C ASP A 511 -9.66 7.15 23.52
N LEU A 512 -9.11 6.60 24.59
CA LEU A 512 -7.95 7.15 25.28
C LEU A 512 -6.84 6.10 25.30
N ASN A 513 -5.67 6.45 24.80
CA ASN A 513 -4.48 5.61 24.85
C ASN A 513 -3.34 6.38 25.51
N ALA A 514 -2.63 5.76 26.45
CA ALA A 514 -1.43 6.30 27.04
C ALA A 514 -0.33 5.25 27.11
N ASN A 515 0.89 5.62 26.74
CA ASN A 515 2.07 4.77 26.81
C ASN A 515 3.17 5.51 27.55
N TYR A 516 3.79 4.84 28.52
CA TYR A 516 4.92 5.36 29.28
C TYR A 516 6.05 4.35 29.28
N ALA A 517 7.25 4.79 28.92
CA ALA A 517 8.46 4.00 29.01
C ALA A 517 9.43 4.60 30.02
N GLU A 518 9.88 3.78 31.00
CA GLU A 518 10.84 4.14 32.04
C GLU A 518 12.11 3.29 31.89
N PRO A 519 13.24 3.87 31.46
CA PRO A 519 14.53 3.19 31.48
C PRO A 519 15.03 3.03 32.93
N ILE A 520 15.13 1.79 33.42
CA ILE A 520 15.68 1.46 34.75
C ILE A 520 17.21 1.48 34.69
N SER A 521 17.76 0.89 33.59
CA SER A 521 19.19 0.84 33.35
C SER A 521 19.50 0.95 31.84
N LYS A 522 20.76 0.85 31.43
CA LYS A 522 21.14 0.84 30.00
C LYS A 522 20.58 -0.38 29.24
N VAL A 523 20.20 -1.45 29.95
CA VAL A 523 19.74 -2.71 29.39
C VAL A 523 18.30 -3.07 29.75
N LEU A 524 17.70 -2.39 30.74
CA LEU A 524 16.34 -2.68 31.23
C LEU A 524 15.47 -1.42 31.15
N ALA A 525 14.25 -1.57 30.62
CA ALA A 525 13.21 -0.56 30.67
C ALA A 525 11.85 -1.20 30.97
N LEU A 526 11.03 -0.54 31.76
CA LEU A 526 9.62 -0.85 31.95
C LEU A 526 8.78 -0.08 30.94
N SER A 527 7.75 -0.70 30.42
CA SER A 527 6.79 -0.08 29.52
C SER A 527 5.37 -0.38 29.99
N PHE A 528 4.59 0.68 30.13
CA PHE A 528 3.18 0.62 30.52
C PHE A 528 2.35 1.23 29.39
N ALA A 529 1.34 0.51 28.94
CA ALA A 529 0.37 1.00 27.97
C ALA A 529 -1.04 0.80 28.54
N ILE A 530 -1.85 1.82 28.48
CA ILE A 530 -3.25 1.79 28.89
C ILE A 530 -4.09 2.29 27.72
N GLY A 531 -5.02 1.45 27.25
CA GLY A 531 -6.04 1.82 26.28
C GLY A 531 -7.41 1.73 26.96
N GLY A 532 -8.22 2.76 26.84
CA GLY A 532 -9.62 2.79 27.27
C GLY A 532 -10.52 3.23 26.12
N ASN A 533 -11.65 2.58 25.96
CA ASN A 533 -12.67 2.94 24.99
C ASN A 533 -14.04 2.97 25.71
N TYR A 534 -14.72 4.10 25.64
CA TYR A 534 -16.14 4.19 25.93
C TYR A 534 -16.91 4.14 24.64
N LEU A 535 -17.99 3.38 24.59
CA LEU A 535 -18.90 3.30 23.45
C LEU A 535 -20.35 3.51 23.88
N ASP A 536 -21.11 4.11 22.98
CA ASP A 536 -22.55 4.25 23.07
C ASP A 536 -23.13 4.11 21.67
N ASN A 537 -23.70 2.93 21.42
CA ASN A 537 -24.19 2.52 20.11
C ASN A 537 -25.69 2.30 20.19
N GLU A 538 -26.41 2.82 19.22
CA GLU A 538 -27.84 2.57 19.02
C GLU A 538 -28.05 2.01 17.61
N ASN A 539 -28.83 0.95 17.51
CA ASN A 539 -29.28 0.36 16.25
C ASN A 539 -30.80 0.21 16.30
N ALA A 540 -31.51 1.11 15.64
CA ALA A 540 -32.96 1.11 15.54
C ALA A 540 -33.39 0.60 14.18
N LEU A 541 -33.98 -0.58 14.12
CA LEU A 541 -34.51 -1.22 12.94
C LEU A 541 -36.04 -1.25 13.01
N PHE A 542 -36.69 -0.61 12.06
CA PHE A 542 -38.14 -0.65 11.88
C PHE A 542 -38.48 -1.29 10.56
N THR A 543 -39.42 -2.22 10.59
CA THR A 543 -39.88 -2.93 9.39
C THR A 543 -41.38 -2.63 9.16
N PHE A 544 -41.68 -2.28 7.92
CA PHE A 544 -43.05 -1.96 7.48
C PHE A 544 -43.38 -2.78 6.24
N TYR A 545 -44.57 -3.37 6.20
CA TYR A 545 -45.14 -3.91 4.97
C TYR A 545 -45.87 -2.81 4.19
N LYS A 546 -45.88 -3.00 2.87
CA LYS A 546 -46.59 -2.12 1.96
C LYS A 546 -48.10 -2.31 2.13
N ASN A 547 -48.81 -1.23 2.34
CA ASN A 547 -50.26 -1.23 2.49
C ASN A 547 -50.94 -1.31 1.11
N PRO A 548 -51.75 -2.33 0.84
CA PRO A 548 -52.41 -2.49 -0.46
C PRO A 548 -53.36 -1.34 -0.84
N LEU A 549 -53.93 -0.65 0.17
CA LEU A 549 -54.94 0.37 -0.04
C LEU A 549 -54.34 1.74 -0.50
N ASN A 550 -53.27 2.16 0.13
CA ASN A 550 -52.65 3.46 -0.12
C ASN A 550 -51.25 3.38 -0.79
N GLN A 551 -50.75 2.14 -0.99
CA GLN A 551 -49.40 1.86 -1.57
C GLN A 551 -48.22 2.42 -0.75
N ALA A 552 -48.45 2.88 0.50
CA ALA A 552 -47.43 3.32 1.42
C ALA A 552 -46.87 2.15 2.25
N TYR A 553 -45.63 2.30 2.77
CA TYR A 553 -45.05 1.35 3.74
C TYR A 553 -45.38 1.85 5.16
N ASP A 554 -46.61 1.57 5.62
CA ASP A 554 -47.15 2.06 6.89
C ASP A 554 -47.68 0.95 7.80
N ILE A 555 -47.68 -0.34 7.36
CA ILE A 555 -48.07 -1.47 8.18
C ILE A 555 -46.85 -1.93 8.97
N ALA A 556 -46.74 -1.49 10.23
CA ALA A 556 -45.62 -1.89 11.09
C ALA A 556 -45.60 -3.40 11.38
N VAL A 557 -44.35 -3.95 11.38
CA VAL A 557 -44.09 -5.37 11.68
C VAL A 557 -43.25 -5.48 12.95
N PRO A 558 -43.85 -5.50 14.15
CA PRO A 558 -43.10 -5.50 15.42
C PRO A 558 -42.14 -6.68 15.55
N THR A 559 -42.51 -7.88 15.04
CA THR A 559 -41.65 -9.07 15.10
C THR A 559 -40.37 -8.98 14.25
N LEU A 560 -40.25 -7.99 13.35
CA LEU A 560 -39.12 -7.71 12.51
C LEU A 560 -38.49 -6.34 12.82
N SER A 561 -38.90 -5.72 13.91
CA SER A 561 -38.44 -4.40 14.36
C SER A 561 -37.78 -4.52 15.73
N GLU A 562 -36.65 -3.83 15.93
CA GLU A 562 -35.88 -3.88 17.17
C GLU A 562 -35.06 -2.61 17.33
N THR A 563 -35.00 -2.10 18.56
CA THR A 563 -34.02 -1.09 18.94
C THR A 563 -33.06 -1.71 19.96
N VAL A 564 -31.78 -1.72 19.60
CA VAL A 564 -30.71 -2.20 20.47
C VAL A 564 -29.85 -1.02 20.85
N THR A 565 -29.66 -0.77 22.14
CA THR A 565 -28.64 0.15 22.65
C THR A 565 -27.56 -0.65 23.36
N GLN A 566 -26.30 -0.38 23.03
CA GLN A 566 -25.13 -0.97 23.67
C GLN A 566 -24.23 0.16 24.18
N SER A 567 -24.04 0.26 25.48
CA SER A 567 -23.15 1.26 26.07
C SER A 567 -22.21 0.64 27.09
N GLY A 568 -21.04 1.28 27.31
CA GLY A 568 -20.11 0.83 28.34
C GLY A 568 -18.64 1.10 28.01
N TYR A 569 -17.78 0.38 28.72
CA TYR A 569 -16.35 0.59 28.73
C TYR A 569 -15.59 -0.66 28.32
N LYS A 570 -14.54 -0.47 27.53
CA LYS A 570 -13.54 -1.49 27.24
C LYS A 570 -12.16 -0.97 27.60
N SER A 571 -11.29 -1.81 28.16
CA SER A 571 -9.91 -1.43 28.36
C SER A 571 -8.96 -2.52 27.91
N ASN A 572 -7.76 -2.09 27.46
CA ASN A 572 -6.62 -2.93 27.16
C ASN A 572 -5.40 -2.31 27.85
N SER A 573 -4.93 -2.94 28.90
CA SER A 573 -3.76 -2.46 29.65
C SER A 573 -2.63 -3.46 29.50
N ARG A 574 -1.43 -2.98 29.26
CA ARG A 574 -0.23 -3.80 29.10
C ARG A 574 0.91 -3.31 29.97
N ALA A 575 1.53 -4.24 30.68
CA ALA A 575 2.80 -4.01 31.36
C ALA A 575 3.85 -4.93 30.78
N SER A 576 5.02 -4.41 30.44
CA SER A 576 6.11 -5.20 29.85
C SER A 576 7.47 -4.75 30.32
N LEU A 577 8.39 -5.70 30.42
CA LEU A 577 9.79 -5.49 30.77
C LEU A 577 10.64 -5.68 29.52
N LYS A 578 11.28 -4.64 29.04
CA LYS A 578 12.17 -4.65 27.91
C LYS A 578 13.59 -4.92 28.39
N TRP A 579 14.16 -6.02 27.96
CA TRP A 579 15.50 -6.47 28.35
C TRP A 579 16.39 -6.59 27.10
N LYS A 580 17.40 -5.71 27.03
CA LYS A 580 18.45 -5.74 26.00
C LYS A 580 19.58 -6.66 26.47
N ILE A 581 19.56 -7.92 26.04
CA ILE A 581 20.57 -8.93 26.43
C ILE A 581 21.88 -8.59 25.72
N THR A 582 21.83 -8.21 24.43
CA THR A 582 22.97 -7.70 23.66
C THR A 582 22.52 -6.51 22.79
N LYS A 583 23.47 -5.89 22.06
CA LYS A 583 23.13 -4.83 21.09
C LYS A 583 22.17 -5.30 19.98
N ASP A 584 22.16 -6.58 19.66
CA ASP A 584 21.40 -7.19 18.56
C ASP A 584 20.26 -8.09 19.06
N PHE A 585 20.13 -8.32 20.36
CA PHE A 585 19.15 -9.22 20.95
C PHE A 585 18.41 -8.58 22.11
N ASN A 586 17.09 -8.47 21.99
CA ASN A 586 16.20 -8.01 23.05
C ASN A 586 14.97 -8.92 23.19
N ILE A 587 14.49 -9.04 24.41
CA ILE A 587 13.27 -9.76 24.78
C ILE A 587 12.38 -8.81 25.57
N GLN A 588 11.08 -8.84 25.29
CA GLN A 588 10.10 -8.02 25.97
C GLN A 588 8.90 -8.89 26.40
N PRO A 589 9.01 -9.61 27.52
CA PRO A 589 7.86 -10.24 28.15
C PRO A 589 6.92 -9.21 28.75
N GLY A 590 5.63 -9.54 28.79
CA GLY A 590 4.62 -8.69 29.38
C GLY A 590 3.32 -9.41 29.63
N PHE A 591 2.38 -8.71 30.24
CA PHE A 591 1.02 -9.15 30.46
C PHE A 591 0.04 -8.12 29.90
N VAL A 592 -1.05 -8.61 29.35
CA VAL A 592 -2.15 -7.80 28.83
C VAL A 592 -3.39 -8.12 29.67
N LEU A 593 -4.01 -7.08 30.20
CA LEU A 593 -5.31 -7.15 30.86
C LEU A 593 -6.35 -6.50 29.93
N ASN A 594 -7.33 -7.27 29.50
CA ASN A 594 -8.49 -6.75 28.78
C ASN A 594 -9.71 -6.79 29.69
N THR A 595 -10.50 -5.72 29.68
CA THR A 595 -11.77 -5.64 30.37
C THR A 595 -12.86 -5.19 29.41
N ILE A 596 -14.02 -5.77 29.52
CA ILE A 596 -15.23 -5.37 28.81
C ILE A 596 -16.37 -5.32 29.83
N ASP A 597 -17.01 -4.16 29.94
CA ASP A 597 -18.19 -3.90 30.77
C ASP A 597 -19.21 -3.21 29.85
N LEU A 598 -20.19 -3.97 29.37
CA LEU A 598 -21.20 -3.51 28.41
C LEU A 598 -22.58 -3.81 28.92
N GLN A 599 -23.48 -2.85 28.75
CA GLN A 599 -24.91 -2.99 28.92
C GLN A 599 -25.58 -3.05 27.55
N ASN A 600 -26.41 -4.06 27.33
CA ASN A 600 -27.19 -4.25 26.12
C ASN A 600 -28.66 -4.17 26.46
N ASN A 601 -29.38 -3.20 25.89
CA ASN A 601 -30.82 -3.05 26.07
C ASN A 601 -31.54 -3.29 24.75
N PHE A 602 -32.66 -4.03 24.81
CA PHE A 602 -33.48 -4.41 23.65
C PHE A 602 -34.88 -3.88 23.85
N SER A 603 -35.53 -3.42 22.79
CA SER A 603 -36.93 -3.01 22.86
C SER A 603 -37.93 -4.19 22.96
N SER A 604 -37.54 -5.37 22.43
CA SER A 604 -38.38 -6.57 22.34
C SER A 604 -37.93 -7.71 23.25
N ALA A 605 -36.78 -7.62 23.91
CA ALA A 605 -36.18 -8.67 24.74
C ALA A 605 -35.63 -8.12 26.05
N ALA A 606 -35.34 -9.02 27.00
CA ALA A 606 -34.72 -8.63 28.28
C ALA A 606 -33.28 -8.08 28.06
N SER A 607 -32.99 -6.99 28.74
CA SER A 607 -31.62 -6.39 28.78
C SER A 607 -30.65 -7.28 29.53
N PHE A 608 -29.40 -7.26 29.15
CA PHE A 608 -28.34 -7.99 29.85
C PHE A 608 -27.03 -7.21 29.90
N GLU A 609 -26.22 -7.54 30.90
CA GLU A 609 -24.91 -6.98 31.10
C GLU A 609 -23.80 -7.99 30.76
N GLN A 610 -22.68 -7.50 30.22
CA GLN A 610 -21.52 -8.30 29.88
C GLN A 610 -20.32 -7.81 30.68
N HIS A 611 -19.79 -8.64 31.56
CA HIS A 611 -18.61 -8.35 32.39
C HIS A 611 -17.54 -9.38 32.11
N TYR A 612 -16.50 -8.99 31.38
CA TYR A 612 -15.39 -9.90 31.05
C TYR A 612 -14.06 -9.34 31.50
N ARG A 613 -13.23 -10.20 32.08
CA ARG A 613 -11.85 -9.90 32.48
C ARG A 613 -10.95 -10.99 31.90
N PHE A 614 -9.93 -10.58 31.16
CA PHE A 614 -9.03 -11.51 30.53
C PHE A 614 -7.58 -11.05 30.70
N ILE A 615 -6.76 -11.88 31.35
CA ILE A 615 -5.34 -11.65 31.53
C ILE A 615 -4.60 -12.67 30.69
N ALA A 616 -3.64 -12.22 29.88
CA ALA A 616 -2.81 -13.08 29.07
C ALA A 616 -1.38 -12.58 28.97
N PRO A 617 -0.38 -13.51 28.87
CA PRO A 617 0.99 -13.13 28.62
C PRO A 617 1.16 -12.54 27.21
N SER A 618 2.15 -11.69 27.02
CA SER A 618 2.62 -11.23 25.73
C SER A 618 4.13 -11.34 25.66
N LEU A 619 4.68 -11.54 24.45
CA LEU A 619 6.11 -11.68 24.28
C LEU A 619 6.52 -11.08 22.93
N THR A 620 7.54 -10.20 22.96
CA THR A 620 8.25 -9.78 21.76
C THR A 620 9.71 -10.17 21.86
N VAL A 621 10.24 -10.85 20.85
CA VAL A 621 11.65 -11.22 20.71
C VAL A 621 12.20 -10.60 19.46
N ARG A 622 13.33 -9.88 19.55
CA ARG A 622 14.02 -9.31 18.39
C ARG A 622 15.49 -9.73 18.40
N TYR A 623 15.92 -10.36 17.33
CA TYR A 623 17.31 -10.76 17.13
C TYR A 623 17.79 -10.36 15.72
N LYS A 624 18.68 -9.37 15.64
CA LYS A 624 19.15 -8.80 14.36
C LYS A 624 17.96 -8.40 13.46
N THR A 625 17.75 -9.14 12.39
CA THR A 625 16.68 -8.89 11.40
C THR A 625 15.43 -9.75 11.63
N PHE A 626 15.45 -10.60 12.62
CA PHE A 626 14.35 -11.48 13.01
C PHE A 626 13.53 -10.87 14.14
N SER A 627 12.20 -10.90 14.04
CA SER A 627 11.29 -10.65 15.14
C SER A 627 10.28 -11.79 15.29
N LEU A 628 9.90 -12.04 16.54
CA LEU A 628 8.80 -12.92 16.92
C LEU A 628 7.96 -12.17 17.93
N ASP A 629 6.66 -12.12 17.68
CA ASP A 629 5.68 -11.43 18.51
C ASP A 629 4.53 -12.39 18.86
N TYR A 630 4.26 -12.57 20.14
CA TYR A 630 3.06 -13.24 20.62
C TYR A 630 2.12 -12.22 21.23
N SER A 631 0.91 -12.12 20.66
CA SER A 631 -0.07 -11.09 21.00
C SER A 631 -1.45 -11.71 21.15
N PRO A 632 -2.00 -11.80 22.37
CA PRO A 632 -3.38 -12.18 22.60
C PRO A 632 -4.32 -11.00 22.35
N SER A 633 -5.49 -11.28 21.81
CA SER A 633 -6.57 -10.30 21.66
C SER A 633 -7.92 -10.89 22.07
N PHE A 634 -8.86 -10.00 22.38
CA PHE A 634 -10.15 -10.36 22.92
C PHE A 634 -11.20 -9.46 22.23
N ARG A 635 -12.25 -10.05 21.67
CA ARG A 635 -13.23 -9.31 20.88
C ARG A 635 -14.65 -9.74 21.24
N GLU A 636 -15.49 -8.76 21.60
CA GLU A 636 -16.90 -8.96 21.82
C GLU A 636 -17.64 -9.33 20.52
N PRO A 637 -18.81 -10.01 20.63
CA PRO A 637 -19.69 -10.25 19.50
C PRO A 637 -20.19 -8.92 18.90
N ASP A 638 -20.33 -8.90 17.59
CA ASP A 638 -20.95 -7.78 16.86
C ASP A 638 -22.44 -7.69 17.23
N VAL A 639 -22.99 -6.49 17.39
CA VAL A 639 -24.40 -6.24 17.76
C VAL A 639 -25.38 -6.99 16.85
N LYS A 640 -25.09 -7.07 15.55
CA LYS A 640 -25.93 -7.81 14.58
C LYS A 640 -26.05 -9.31 14.89
N TYR A 641 -25.10 -9.88 15.63
CA TYR A 641 -25.11 -11.30 16.02
C TYR A 641 -25.81 -11.55 17.35
N ILE A 642 -25.95 -10.55 18.19
CA ILE A 642 -26.67 -10.65 19.46
C ILE A 642 -28.11 -10.13 19.36
N GLN A 643 -28.46 -9.46 18.27
CA GLN A 643 -29.78 -8.87 18.05
C GLN A 643 -30.85 -9.97 17.92
N PRO A 644 -31.94 -9.96 18.71
CA PRO A 644 -32.92 -11.06 18.75
C PRO A 644 -33.83 -11.14 17.53
N VAL A 645 -33.82 -10.13 16.66
CA VAL A 645 -34.70 -10.05 15.48
C VAL A 645 -33.97 -10.57 14.24
N ALA A 646 -34.66 -11.46 13.50
CA ALA A 646 -34.13 -12.03 12.28
C ALA A 646 -34.02 -11.02 11.13
N ASN A 647 -32.91 -11.09 10.38
CA ASN A 647 -32.83 -10.42 9.11
C ASN A 647 -33.34 -11.32 7.98
N ASN A 648 -34.51 -11.00 7.45
CA ASN A 648 -35.18 -11.70 6.37
C ASN A 648 -35.20 -10.90 5.04
N SER A 649 -34.29 -9.93 4.86
CA SER A 649 -34.21 -9.15 3.62
C SER A 649 -34.02 -10.03 2.39
N ASN A 650 -33.42 -11.21 2.56
CA ASN A 650 -33.46 -12.28 1.60
C ASN A 650 -34.15 -13.48 2.26
N PRO A 651 -35.43 -13.79 1.93
CA PRO A 651 -36.16 -14.87 2.56
C PRO A 651 -35.58 -16.28 2.34
N LEU A 652 -34.68 -16.44 1.35
CA LEU A 652 -33.97 -17.71 1.11
C LEU A 652 -32.73 -17.86 2.02
N PHE A 653 -32.24 -16.74 2.61
CA PHE A 653 -31.05 -16.70 3.47
C PHE A 653 -31.33 -15.84 4.70
N VAL A 654 -31.96 -16.43 5.70
CA VAL A 654 -32.36 -15.74 6.94
C VAL A 654 -31.18 -15.75 7.91
N GLN A 655 -30.88 -14.59 8.50
CA GLN A 655 -29.89 -14.46 9.57
C GLN A 655 -30.58 -14.20 10.89
N GLU A 656 -30.41 -15.09 11.84
CA GLU A 656 -30.85 -14.92 13.23
C GLU A 656 -29.72 -14.44 14.12
N GLY A 657 -30.04 -13.85 15.27
CA GLY A 657 -29.07 -13.47 16.28
C GLY A 657 -29.05 -14.45 17.46
N ASN A 658 -28.00 -14.34 18.30
CA ASN A 658 -27.85 -15.14 19.52
C ASN A 658 -27.30 -14.24 20.65
N PRO A 659 -28.16 -13.81 21.60
CA PRO A 659 -27.75 -12.98 22.73
C PRO A 659 -26.73 -13.65 23.68
N ASN A 660 -26.66 -15.01 23.68
CA ASN A 660 -25.79 -15.79 24.56
C ASN A 660 -24.35 -15.92 24.07
N LEU A 661 -23.96 -15.20 23.02
CA LEU A 661 -22.60 -15.23 22.50
C LEU A 661 -21.58 -14.68 23.49
N ARG A 662 -20.48 -15.40 23.60
CA ARG A 662 -19.30 -14.99 24.39
C ARG A 662 -18.27 -14.32 23.50
N PRO A 663 -17.42 -13.43 24.05
CA PRO A 663 -16.31 -12.84 23.30
C PRO A 663 -15.31 -13.88 22.81
N ALA A 664 -14.87 -13.72 21.57
CA ALA A 664 -13.84 -14.56 20.98
C ALA A 664 -12.44 -14.19 21.50
N ARG A 665 -11.64 -15.20 21.84
CA ARG A 665 -10.25 -15.06 22.29
C ARG A 665 -9.31 -15.50 21.17
N THR A 666 -8.42 -14.60 20.75
CA THR A 666 -7.47 -14.86 19.68
C THR A 666 -6.04 -14.84 20.23
N HIS A 667 -5.27 -15.86 19.93
CA HIS A 667 -3.85 -15.96 20.22
C HIS A 667 -3.09 -15.92 18.90
N GLN A 668 -2.27 -14.90 18.70
CA GLN A 668 -1.50 -14.73 17.46
C GLN A 668 -0.01 -14.78 17.73
N ILE A 669 0.70 -15.59 16.94
CA ILE A 669 2.17 -15.65 16.88
C ILE A 669 2.59 -15.10 15.53
N GLY A 670 3.28 -13.97 15.55
CA GLY A 670 3.83 -13.32 14.35
C GLY A 670 5.35 -13.52 14.25
N THR A 671 5.85 -13.78 13.06
CA THR A 671 7.29 -13.84 12.77
C THR A 671 7.62 -12.98 11.57
N ARG A 672 8.77 -12.29 11.61
CA ARG A 672 9.25 -11.47 10.51
C ARG A 672 10.76 -11.55 10.36
N ILE A 673 11.21 -11.63 9.11
CA ILE A 673 12.62 -11.48 8.71
C ILE A 673 12.67 -10.50 7.56
N SER A 674 13.57 -9.50 7.64
CA SER A 674 13.78 -8.56 6.53
C SER A 674 15.24 -8.15 6.49
N LYS A 675 15.90 -8.34 5.35
CA LYS A 675 17.30 -7.96 5.17
C LYS A 675 17.58 -7.53 3.74
N TYR A 676 18.37 -6.47 3.61
CA TYR A 676 19.00 -6.08 2.36
C TYR A 676 20.51 -6.25 2.48
N ASP A 677 21.10 -7.11 1.65
CA ASP A 677 22.54 -7.31 1.54
C ASP A 677 23.08 -6.41 0.42
N THR A 678 23.68 -5.28 0.82
CA THR A 678 24.26 -4.29 -0.12
C THR A 678 25.39 -4.85 -0.98
N LYS A 679 26.19 -5.80 -0.43
CA LYS A 679 27.33 -6.39 -1.16
C LYS A 679 26.86 -7.30 -2.28
N ARG A 680 25.75 -8.01 -2.06
CA ARG A 680 25.18 -8.97 -3.01
C ARG A 680 24.02 -8.38 -3.82
N SER A 681 23.56 -7.14 -3.51
CA SER A 681 22.33 -6.54 -4.04
C SER A 681 21.12 -7.49 -3.93
N LEU A 682 21.04 -8.16 -2.78
CA LEU A 682 20.01 -9.15 -2.48
C LEU A 682 19.08 -8.60 -1.39
N ASN A 683 17.80 -8.50 -1.70
CA ASN A 683 16.74 -8.19 -0.75
C ASN A 683 15.93 -9.46 -0.49
N TYR A 684 15.71 -9.81 0.78
CA TYR A 684 14.76 -10.85 1.14
C TYR A 684 13.91 -10.44 2.33
N PHE A 685 12.69 -10.90 2.29
CA PHE A 685 11.66 -10.61 3.26
C PHE A 685 10.81 -11.86 3.48
N TYR A 686 10.48 -12.12 4.72
CA TYR A 686 9.51 -13.14 5.14
C TYR A 686 8.67 -12.59 6.29
N ASN A 687 7.37 -12.90 6.29
CA ASN A 687 6.51 -12.77 7.46
C ASN A 687 5.53 -13.93 7.53
N GLY A 688 5.14 -14.30 8.76
CA GLY A 688 4.17 -15.35 8.99
C GLY A 688 3.40 -15.09 10.27
N PHE A 689 2.12 -15.42 10.26
CA PHE A 689 1.20 -15.30 11.39
C PHE A 689 0.47 -16.61 11.59
N LEU A 690 0.57 -17.14 12.78
CA LEU A 690 -0.21 -18.31 13.24
C LEU A 690 -1.22 -17.80 14.26
N THR A 691 -2.49 -18.08 14.01
CA THR A 691 -3.61 -17.59 14.81
C THR A 691 -4.44 -18.76 15.30
N PHE A 692 -4.72 -18.80 16.60
CA PHE A 692 -5.65 -19.74 17.24
C PHE A 692 -6.80 -18.96 17.84
N GLN A 693 -8.03 -19.48 17.70
CA GLN A 693 -9.22 -18.86 18.27
C GLN A 693 -9.92 -19.82 19.24
N LYS A 694 -10.26 -19.27 20.42
CA LYS A 694 -11.16 -19.89 21.39
C LYS A 694 -12.45 -19.10 21.45
N ASP A 695 -13.57 -19.80 21.70
CA ASP A 695 -14.90 -19.22 21.65
C ASP A 695 -15.16 -18.47 20.33
N ALA A 696 -14.63 -18.98 19.21
CA ALA A 696 -14.81 -18.35 17.90
C ALA A 696 -16.29 -18.30 17.53
N ILE A 697 -16.74 -17.19 16.97
CA ILE A 697 -18.12 -17.06 16.52
C ILE A 697 -18.24 -17.65 15.11
N VAL A 698 -18.96 -18.75 14.99
CA VAL A 698 -19.23 -19.47 13.74
C VAL A 698 -20.72 -19.48 13.44
N MET A 699 -21.08 -19.68 12.16
CA MET A 699 -22.47 -19.78 11.76
C MET A 699 -22.95 -21.22 11.79
N SER A 700 -23.92 -21.52 12.65
CA SER A 700 -24.70 -22.72 12.57
C SER A 700 -25.79 -22.57 11.49
N ARG A 701 -25.74 -23.42 10.47
CA ARG A 701 -26.64 -23.36 9.32
C ARG A 701 -27.65 -24.46 9.40
N VAL A 702 -28.93 -24.10 9.42
CA VAL A 702 -30.04 -25.04 9.28
C VAL A 702 -30.66 -24.87 7.90
N ILE A 703 -30.70 -25.95 7.15
CA ILE A 703 -31.24 -25.96 5.80
C ILE A 703 -32.56 -26.69 5.80
N ARG A 704 -33.62 -26.00 5.41
CA ARG A 704 -34.96 -26.54 5.30
C ARG A 704 -35.11 -27.32 3.99
N GLY A 705 -36.03 -28.30 3.96
CA GLY A 705 -36.23 -29.13 2.77
C GLY A 705 -36.61 -28.37 1.49
N ASN A 706 -37.10 -27.13 1.63
CA ASN A 706 -37.36 -26.21 0.50
C ASN A 706 -36.15 -25.38 0.07
N GLY A 707 -34.96 -25.63 0.64
CA GLY A 707 -33.72 -24.93 0.30
C GLY A 707 -33.49 -23.58 1.01
N VAL A 708 -34.39 -23.17 1.90
CA VAL A 708 -34.19 -21.97 2.74
C VAL A 708 -33.10 -22.24 3.78
N GLN A 709 -32.15 -21.32 3.91
CA GLN A 709 -31.08 -21.41 4.88
C GLN A 709 -31.33 -20.45 6.04
N VAL A 710 -31.19 -20.95 7.26
CA VAL A 710 -31.25 -20.16 8.49
C VAL A 710 -29.87 -20.23 9.13
N ASN A 711 -29.25 -19.09 9.34
CA ASN A 711 -27.91 -18.95 9.92
C ASN A 711 -28.01 -18.35 11.32
N THR A 712 -27.49 -19.04 12.32
CA THR A 712 -27.49 -18.60 13.73
C THR A 712 -26.03 -18.59 14.23
N PRO A 713 -25.49 -17.50 14.75
CA PRO A 713 -24.12 -17.46 15.27
C PRO A 713 -24.01 -18.22 16.60
N VAL A 714 -22.95 -19.02 16.75
CA VAL A 714 -22.64 -19.78 17.97
C VAL A 714 -21.15 -19.69 18.28
N ASN A 715 -20.78 -19.95 19.55
CA ASN A 715 -19.37 -20.04 19.94
C ASN A 715 -18.86 -21.47 19.81
N GLU A 716 -17.70 -21.63 19.12
CA GLU A 716 -17.06 -22.91 18.91
C GLU A 716 -15.53 -22.82 19.08
N ASP A 717 -14.92 -23.94 19.47
CA ASP A 717 -13.46 -24.06 19.59
C ASP A 717 -12.88 -24.95 18.50
N GLY A 718 -11.67 -24.66 18.05
CA GLY A 718 -10.92 -25.49 17.11
C GLY A 718 -10.49 -24.79 15.83
N ILE A 719 -10.75 -23.49 15.71
CA ILE A 719 -10.32 -22.69 14.55
C ILE A 719 -8.87 -22.28 14.72
N TRP A 720 -8.07 -22.50 13.68
CA TRP A 720 -6.73 -21.94 13.58
C TRP A 720 -6.35 -21.66 12.13
N GLN A 721 -5.49 -20.69 11.94
CA GLN A 721 -5.05 -20.28 10.61
C GLN A 721 -3.58 -19.90 10.59
N PHE A 722 -2.94 -20.17 9.47
CA PHE A 722 -1.60 -19.70 9.16
C PHE A 722 -1.63 -18.82 7.90
N ASN A 723 -1.07 -17.64 8.00
CA ASN A 723 -0.84 -16.74 6.86
C ASN A 723 0.64 -16.35 6.84
N GLY A 724 1.33 -16.67 5.77
CA GLY A 724 2.73 -16.32 5.71
C GLY A 724 3.34 -16.52 4.34
N GLY A 725 4.45 -15.84 4.14
CA GLY A 725 5.19 -15.94 2.90
C GLY A 725 6.39 -15.03 2.87
N GLY A 726 7.07 -15.06 1.77
CA GLY A 726 8.23 -14.21 1.58
C GLY A 726 8.69 -14.19 0.14
N PHE A 727 9.59 -13.31 -0.12
CA PHE A 727 10.24 -13.21 -1.42
C PHE A 727 11.70 -12.79 -1.28
N ALA A 728 12.49 -13.12 -2.30
CA ALA A 728 13.86 -12.66 -2.47
C ALA A 728 14.03 -12.09 -3.87
N ASN A 729 14.67 -10.92 -3.97
CA ASN A 729 15.02 -10.30 -5.24
C ASN A 729 16.51 -9.99 -5.28
N LYS A 730 17.14 -10.32 -6.39
CA LYS A 730 18.52 -9.97 -6.70
C LYS A 730 18.58 -9.02 -7.88
N GLU A 731 19.33 -7.93 -7.71
CA GLU A 731 19.59 -6.96 -8.75
C GLU A 731 21.02 -7.12 -9.26
N ILE A 732 21.17 -7.09 -10.59
CA ILE A 732 22.45 -7.10 -11.28
C ILE A 732 22.50 -5.85 -12.15
N LYS A 733 23.50 -4.98 -11.88
CA LYS A 733 23.74 -3.74 -12.63
C LYS A 733 25.03 -3.83 -13.43
N ASN A 734 24.96 -3.48 -14.71
CA ASN A 734 26.14 -3.31 -15.57
C ASN A 734 25.98 -1.99 -16.34
N GLY A 735 26.64 -0.95 -15.87
CA GLY A 735 26.48 0.40 -16.40
C GLY A 735 25.06 0.90 -16.23
N LYS A 736 24.38 1.18 -17.35
CA LYS A 736 22.97 1.60 -17.39
C LYS A 736 21.98 0.44 -17.53
N ASN A 737 22.47 -0.77 -17.73
CA ASN A 737 21.64 -1.94 -17.85
C ASN A 737 21.38 -2.52 -16.46
N GLN A 738 20.14 -2.89 -16.21
CA GLN A 738 19.69 -3.45 -14.94
C GLN A 738 18.88 -4.70 -15.22
N PHE A 739 19.23 -5.79 -14.56
CA PHE A 739 18.46 -7.02 -14.54
C PHE A 739 18.09 -7.35 -13.10
N THR A 740 16.81 -7.55 -12.84
CA THR A 740 16.30 -7.98 -11.54
C THR A 740 15.61 -9.33 -11.71
N PHE A 741 15.97 -10.27 -10.89
CA PHE A 741 15.33 -11.57 -10.79
C PHE A 741 14.88 -11.81 -9.35
N GLY A 742 13.67 -12.31 -9.19
CA GLY A 742 13.11 -12.59 -7.88
C GLY A 742 12.14 -13.76 -7.87
N GLY A 743 11.93 -14.30 -6.70
CA GLY A 743 10.96 -15.33 -6.46
C GLY A 743 10.50 -15.33 -5.01
N GLY A 744 9.32 -15.87 -4.80
CA GLY A 744 8.72 -15.97 -3.48
C GLY A 744 7.51 -16.87 -3.46
N PHE A 745 6.85 -16.91 -2.34
CA PHE A 745 5.59 -17.62 -2.17
C PHE A 745 4.74 -16.96 -1.09
N TRP A 746 3.45 -17.21 -1.17
CA TRP A 746 2.48 -16.91 -0.11
C TRP A 746 1.69 -18.18 0.19
N LEU A 747 1.52 -18.50 1.49
CA LEU A 747 0.75 -19.63 1.97
C LEU A 747 -0.33 -19.12 2.92
N THR A 748 -1.57 -19.47 2.64
CA THR A 748 -2.69 -19.36 3.57
C THR A 748 -3.19 -20.76 3.87
N TYR A 749 -3.29 -21.08 5.14
CA TYR A 749 -3.93 -22.30 5.64
C TYR A 749 -5.00 -21.92 6.64
N ASN A 750 -6.22 -22.38 6.44
CA ASN A 750 -7.34 -22.21 7.37
C ASN A 750 -7.87 -23.58 7.76
N HIS A 751 -8.01 -23.78 9.06
CA HIS A 751 -8.72 -24.91 9.65
C HIS A 751 -9.95 -24.34 10.32
N ASP A 752 -11.10 -24.53 9.69
CA ASP A 752 -12.38 -23.91 10.02
C ASP A 752 -13.42 -24.95 10.45
N ILE A 753 -14.43 -24.52 11.20
CA ILE A 753 -15.56 -25.37 11.62
C ILE A 753 -16.68 -25.21 10.60
N VAL A 754 -17.21 -26.34 10.20
CA VAL A 754 -18.43 -26.47 9.39
C VAL A 754 -19.54 -26.98 10.30
N LEU A 755 -20.59 -26.18 10.52
CA LEU A 755 -21.72 -26.54 11.38
C LEU A 755 -23.01 -26.45 10.55
N VAL A 756 -23.54 -27.61 10.12
CA VAL A 756 -24.71 -27.69 9.25
C VAL A 756 -25.67 -28.71 9.83
N ASN A 757 -26.96 -28.33 9.99
CA ASN A 757 -28.00 -29.16 10.55
C ASN A 757 -27.60 -29.82 11.89
N SER A 758 -26.90 -29.05 12.75
CA SER A 758 -26.35 -29.47 14.05
C SER A 758 -25.22 -30.51 13.99
N VAL A 759 -24.70 -30.84 12.80
CA VAL A 759 -23.52 -31.69 12.62
C VAL A 759 -22.30 -30.83 12.53
N LYS A 760 -21.31 -31.06 13.41
CA LYS A 760 -20.03 -30.38 13.42
C LYS A 760 -19.00 -31.19 12.65
N SER A 761 -18.33 -30.56 11.71
CA SER A 761 -17.19 -31.06 10.95
C SER A 761 -16.09 -30.01 10.84
N PHE A 762 -14.95 -30.36 10.29
CA PHE A 762 -13.87 -29.43 10.03
C PHE A 762 -13.55 -29.38 8.55
N SER A 763 -13.15 -28.19 8.10
CA SER A 763 -12.57 -27.98 6.77
C SER A 763 -11.15 -27.48 6.87
N SER A 764 -10.29 -27.96 5.98
CA SER A 764 -8.90 -27.50 5.86
C SER A 764 -8.67 -26.94 4.47
N ASN A 765 -8.40 -25.63 4.39
CA ASN A 765 -8.21 -24.91 3.15
C ASN A 765 -6.76 -24.45 3.01
N ILE A 766 -6.07 -24.87 1.94
CA ILE A 766 -4.71 -24.47 1.59
C ILE A 766 -4.75 -23.63 0.32
N ALA A 767 -4.18 -22.44 0.37
CA ALA A 767 -3.88 -21.62 -0.80
C ALA A 767 -2.38 -21.29 -0.81
N LEU A 768 -1.63 -21.93 -1.70
CA LEU A 768 -0.20 -21.68 -1.90
C LEU A 768 0.01 -20.98 -3.24
N THR A 769 0.65 -19.82 -3.21
CA THR A 769 0.93 -19.01 -4.41
C THR A 769 2.42 -18.77 -4.57
N PRO A 770 3.19 -19.69 -5.18
CA PRO A 770 4.53 -19.39 -5.65
C PRO A 770 4.50 -18.33 -6.75
N ARG A 771 5.49 -17.45 -6.72
CA ARG A 771 5.65 -16.33 -7.63
C ARG A 771 7.08 -16.23 -8.14
N LEU A 772 7.26 -15.99 -9.44
CA LEU A 772 8.51 -15.62 -10.07
C LEU A 772 8.34 -14.27 -10.75
N ASN A 773 9.36 -13.43 -10.67
CA ASN A 773 9.38 -12.16 -11.38
C ASN A 773 10.76 -11.86 -11.95
N THR A 774 10.78 -11.29 -13.15
CA THR A 774 11.99 -10.80 -13.80
C THR A 774 11.74 -9.41 -14.34
N ARG A 775 12.76 -8.56 -14.30
CA ARG A 775 12.74 -7.26 -14.96
C ARG A 775 14.09 -6.98 -15.61
N LEU A 776 14.04 -6.57 -16.84
CA LEU A 776 15.19 -6.15 -17.63
C LEU A 776 15.01 -4.69 -18.05
N ASN A 777 15.98 -3.85 -17.76
CA ASN A 777 16.05 -2.48 -18.27
C ASN A 777 17.36 -2.35 -19.05
N LEU A 778 17.27 -2.04 -20.33
CA LEU A 778 18.41 -1.81 -21.21
C LEU A 778 18.51 -0.30 -21.55
N ASN A 779 19.42 0.37 -20.88
CA ASN A 779 19.79 1.77 -21.18
C ASN A 779 18.64 2.77 -21.12
N ASP A 780 17.59 2.48 -20.33
CA ASP A 780 16.31 3.23 -20.25
C ASP A 780 15.55 3.32 -21.58
N LYS A 781 15.97 2.58 -22.62
CA LYS A 781 15.32 2.54 -23.92
C LYS A 781 14.38 1.37 -24.10
N PHE A 782 14.69 0.26 -23.48
CA PHE A 782 13.90 -0.96 -23.51
C PHE A 782 13.71 -1.47 -22.08
N GLU A 783 12.47 -1.67 -21.68
CA GLU A 783 12.10 -2.33 -20.43
C GLU A 783 11.22 -3.54 -20.75
N PHE A 784 11.51 -4.64 -20.09
CA PHE A 784 10.71 -5.86 -20.12
C PHE A 784 10.52 -6.36 -18.69
N ALA A 785 9.29 -6.69 -18.33
CA ALA A 785 8.99 -7.32 -17.06
C ALA A 785 8.08 -8.52 -17.28
N GLU A 786 8.36 -9.59 -16.56
CA GLU A 786 7.55 -10.80 -16.54
C GLU A 786 7.26 -11.19 -15.10
N THR A 787 6.01 -11.51 -14.81
CA THR A 787 5.58 -12.05 -13.53
C THR A 787 4.73 -13.28 -13.75
N TYR A 788 5.06 -14.37 -13.10
CA TYR A 788 4.26 -15.57 -13.10
C TYR A 788 3.87 -15.97 -11.68
N ASN A 789 2.57 -16.21 -11.47
CA ASN A 789 2.01 -16.70 -10.21
C ASN A 789 1.27 -18.01 -10.48
N LEU A 790 1.48 -19.00 -9.63
CA LEU A 790 0.74 -20.26 -9.64
C LEU A 790 -0.08 -20.37 -8.34
N GLY A 791 -1.39 -20.18 -8.42
CA GLY A 791 -2.28 -20.43 -7.29
C GLY A 791 -2.60 -21.91 -7.18
N ILE A 792 -2.17 -22.56 -6.11
CA ILE A 792 -2.49 -23.95 -5.78
C ILE A 792 -3.52 -23.90 -4.67
N ASN A 793 -4.75 -24.34 -4.95
CA ASN A 793 -5.86 -24.30 -4.01
C ASN A 793 -6.35 -25.72 -3.73
N LYS A 794 -6.38 -26.07 -2.45
CA LYS A 794 -6.87 -27.36 -1.99
C LYS A 794 -7.79 -27.15 -0.78
N SER A 795 -8.98 -27.71 -0.83
CA SER A 795 -9.89 -27.81 0.31
C SER A 795 -10.18 -29.27 0.60
N SER A 796 -10.08 -29.67 1.86
CA SER A 796 -10.41 -31.01 2.33
C SER A 796 -11.32 -30.93 3.55
N TYR A 797 -12.11 -31.95 3.77
CA TYR A 797 -13.11 -32.02 4.82
C TYR A 797 -12.95 -33.33 5.60
N ASP A 798 -13.15 -33.28 6.92
CA ASP A 798 -13.13 -34.47 7.78
C ASP A 798 -14.37 -35.36 7.57
N ASP A 799 -15.47 -34.73 7.20
CA ASP A 799 -16.71 -35.45 6.91
C ASP A 799 -16.68 -35.97 5.46
N PRO A 800 -16.81 -37.28 5.24
CA PRO A 800 -16.73 -37.90 3.92
C PRO A 800 -17.87 -37.50 2.96
N PHE A 801 -18.96 -36.91 3.47
CA PHE A 801 -20.03 -36.37 2.64
C PHE A 801 -19.65 -35.09 1.90
N TYR A 802 -18.59 -34.39 2.34
CA TYR A 802 -18.08 -33.22 1.65
C TYR A 802 -17.02 -33.64 0.61
N SER A 803 -17.12 -33.08 -0.60
CA SER A 803 -16.17 -33.36 -1.67
C SER A 803 -14.95 -32.47 -1.57
N ASP A 804 -13.77 -33.04 -1.58
CA ASP A 804 -12.51 -32.30 -1.68
C ASP A 804 -12.44 -31.49 -2.98
N LEU A 805 -11.82 -30.33 -2.92
CA LEU A 805 -11.61 -29.45 -4.05
C LEU A 805 -10.12 -29.25 -4.29
N ASN A 806 -9.69 -29.42 -5.54
CA ASN A 806 -8.33 -29.12 -5.96
C ASN A 806 -8.34 -28.42 -7.31
N PHE A 807 -7.74 -27.24 -7.39
CA PHE A 807 -7.57 -26.53 -8.65
C PHE A 807 -6.33 -25.64 -8.66
N LEU A 808 -5.86 -25.34 -9.87
CA LEU A 808 -4.74 -24.46 -10.12
C LEU A 808 -5.20 -23.20 -10.84
N VAL A 809 -4.59 -22.07 -10.48
CA VAL A 809 -4.77 -20.80 -11.18
C VAL A 809 -3.41 -20.30 -11.66
N HIS A 810 -3.20 -20.35 -12.96
CA HIS A 810 -1.99 -19.81 -13.58
C HIS A 810 -2.24 -18.36 -13.96
N THR A 811 -1.35 -17.44 -13.56
CA THR A 811 -1.40 -16.04 -13.96
C THR A 811 -0.02 -15.61 -14.45
N GLY A 812 0.09 -15.29 -15.74
CA GLY A 812 1.26 -14.70 -16.37
C GLY A 812 0.96 -13.24 -16.72
N GLU A 813 1.90 -12.35 -16.41
CA GLU A 813 1.82 -10.92 -16.72
C GLU A 813 3.12 -10.46 -17.36
N THR A 814 3.05 -10.07 -18.64
CA THR A 814 4.16 -9.55 -19.43
C THR A 814 3.96 -8.06 -19.67
N GLU A 815 4.97 -7.25 -19.38
CA GLU A 815 4.99 -5.82 -19.68
C GLU A 815 6.23 -5.47 -20.51
N MET A 816 6.06 -4.65 -21.54
CA MET A 816 7.16 -4.17 -22.36
C MET A 816 6.98 -2.69 -22.67
N VAL A 817 8.07 -1.92 -22.51
CA VAL A 817 8.14 -0.50 -22.86
C VAL A 817 9.36 -0.25 -23.73
N VAL A 818 9.14 0.37 -24.91
CA VAL A 818 10.21 0.74 -25.84
C VAL A 818 10.18 2.23 -26.07
N ARG A 819 11.31 2.91 -25.75
CA ARG A 819 11.48 4.37 -25.91
C ARG A 819 12.40 4.65 -27.08
N PHE A 820 11.97 4.26 -28.27
CA PHE A 820 12.68 4.48 -29.51
C PHE A 820 11.69 4.50 -30.70
N PRO A 821 11.84 5.44 -31.67
CA PRO A 821 12.76 6.57 -31.70
C PRO A 821 12.50 7.60 -30.60
N LYS A 822 13.44 8.58 -30.45
CA LYS A 822 13.54 9.55 -29.34
C LYS A 822 12.25 10.33 -29.20
N LYS A 823 11.25 10.35 -29.20
CA LYS A 823 9.96 11.05 -29.01
C LYS A 823 8.76 10.11 -28.97
N MET A 824 9.02 8.83 -29.10
CA MET A 824 7.98 7.81 -29.11
C MET A 824 8.18 6.82 -27.99
N VAL A 825 7.10 6.47 -27.32
CA VAL A 825 7.06 5.42 -26.30
C VAL A 825 5.99 4.42 -26.70
N TRP A 826 6.41 3.18 -26.91
CA TRP A 826 5.56 2.03 -27.17
C TRP A 826 5.38 1.27 -25.87
N GLU A 827 4.16 0.99 -25.50
CA GLU A 827 3.81 0.23 -24.29
C GLU A 827 2.91 -0.94 -24.69
N THR A 828 3.17 -2.11 -24.12
CA THR A 828 2.22 -3.22 -24.24
C THR A 828 2.24 -4.04 -22.96
N SER A 829 1.07 -4.54 -22.57
CA SER A 829 0.91 -5.49 -21.48
C SER A 829 0.02 -6.63 -21.91
N PHE A 830 0.42 -7.84 -21.55
CA PHE A 830 -0.35 -9.06 -21.80
C PHE A 830 -0.52 -9.82 -20.50
N LYS A 831 -1.75 -10.11 -20.13
CA LYS A 831 -2.09 -10.93 -18.96
C LYS A 831 -2.82 -12.19 -19.43
N LEU A 832 -2.31 -13.34 -19.03
CA LEU A 832 -2.95 -14.63 -19.17
C LEU A 832 -3.36 -15.15 -17.82
N GLN A 833 -4.62 -15.50 -17.64
CA GLN A 833 -5.09 -16.23 -16.47
C GLN A 833 -5.79 -17.52 -16.95
N TYR A 834 -5.34 -18.64 -16.43
CA TYR A 834 -5.94 -19.95 -16.68
C TYR A 834 -6.29 -20.63 -15.36
N ASN A 835 -7.54 -21.07 -15.25
CA ASN A 835 -8.05 -21.79 -14.09
C ASN A 835 -8.41 -23.23 -14.52
N THR A 836 -7.90 -24.23 -13.82
CA THR A 836 -8.16 -25.64 -14.12
C THR A 836 -9.57 -26.10 -13.71
N GLN A 837 -10.26 -25.35 -12.84
CA GLN A 837 -11.63 -25.64 -12.48
C GLN A 837 -12.58 -25.23 -13.58
N THR A 838 -13.37 -26.18 -14.08
CA THR A 838 -14.35 -25.94 -15.13
C THR A 838 -15.76 -25.83 -14.50
N VAL A 839 -16.43 -24.73 -14.79
CA VAL A 839 -17.83 -24.50 -14.43
C VAL A 839 -18.59 -24.11 -15.70
N ALA A 840 -19.76 -24.67 -15.91
CA ALA A 840 -20.57 -24.38 -17.09
C ALA A 840 -20.90 -22.89 -17.18
N GLY A 841 -20.69 -22.29 -18.36
CA GLY A 841 -20.91 -20.85 -18.57
C GLY A 841 -19.78 -19.92 -18.13
N PHE A 842 -18.67 -20.45 -17.61
CA PHE A 842 -17.51 -19.67 -17.19
C PHE A 842 -16.28 -19.93 -18.05
N ASN A 843 -15.60 -18.87 -18.44
CA ASN A 843 -14.34 -18.98 -19.18
C ASN A 843 -13.19 -19.39 -18.27
N ASN A 844 -12.51 -20.49 -18.62
CA ASN A 844 -11.33 -20.95 -17.89
C ASN A 844 -10.09 -20.13 -18.22
N THR A 845 -10.03 -19.53 -19.42
CA THR A 845 -8.90 -18.76 -19.91
C THR A 845 -9.32 -17.32 -20.17
N ILE A 846 -8.64 -16.38 -19.53
CA ILE A 846 -8.81 -14.94 -19.72
C ILE A 846 -7.48 -14.39 -20.25
N GLN A 847 -7.53 -13.70 -21.40
CA GLN A 847 -6.36 -13.10 -22.05
C GLN A 847 -6.61 -11.61 -22.25
N ILE A 848 -5.93 -10.75 -21.51
CA ILE A 848 -6.08 -9.31 -21.62
C ILE A 848 -4.82 -8.74 -22.28
N TRP A 849 -4.97 -8.21 -23.46
CA TRP A 849 -3.88 -7.55 -24.18
C TRP A 849 -4.18 -6.07 -24.36
N ASN A 850 -3.26 -5.23 -23.85
CA ASN A 850 -3.32 -3.78 -23.98
C ASN A 850 -2.09 -3.30 -24.75
N ALA A 851 -2.26 -2.29 -25.60
CA ALA A 851 -1.16 -1.64 -26.30
C ALA A 851 -1.37 -0.13 -26.36
N GLY A 852 -0.28 0.61 -26.34
CA GLY A 852 -0.29 2.06 -26.42
C GLY A 852 0.92 2.63 -27.14
N LEU A 853 0.69 3.75 -27.81
CA LEU A 853 1.72 4.55 -28.46
C LEU A 853 1.60 5.98 -27.97
N THR A 854 2.66 6.49 -27.35
CA THR A 854 2.74 7.86 -26.87
C THR A 854 3.74 8.65 -27.72
N PHE A 855 3.32 9.78 -28.22
CA PHE A 855 4.15 10.76 -28.91
C PHE A 855 4.43 11.96 -28.02
N LEU A 856 5.72 12.26 -27.78
CA LEU A 856 6.20 13.35 -26.95
C LEU A 856 6.54 14.57 -27.81
N PHE A 857 5.96 15.72 -27.52
CA PHE A 857 6.16 16.95 -28.29
C PHE A 857 6.22 18.19 -27.39
N LEU A 858 6.40 19.36 -27.97
CA LEU A 858 6.79 20.62 -27.36
C LEU A 858 8.18 20.58 -26.70
N LYS A 859 8.65 21.76 -26.28
CA LYS A 859 9.94 21.90 -25.60
C LYS A 859 9.93 21.16 -24.27
N ASN A 860 10.94 20.34 -24.02
CA ASN A 860 11.09 19.50 -22.81
C ASN A 860 9.97 18.45 -22.65
N ASP A 861 9.40 17.96 -23.77
CA ASP A 861 8.39 16.90 -23.78
C ASP A 861 7.16 17.23 -22.89
N LYS A 862 6.79 18.52 -22.82
CA LYS A 862 5.71 19.00 -21.97
C LYS A 862 4.35 18.50 -22.41
N ALA A 863 4.18 18.19 -23.68
CA ALA A 863 2.94 17.62 -24.20
C ALA A 863 3.16 16.19 -24.68
N GLN A 864 2.15 15.37 -24.48
CA GLN A 864 2.12 13.96 -24.82
C GLN A 864 0.76 13.65 -25.47
N LEU A 865 0.79 12.97 -26.60
CA LEU A 865 -0.40 12.42 -27.25
C LEU A 865 -0.30 10.90 -27.19
N LYS A 866 -1.21 10.26 -26.47
CA LYS A 866 -1.25 8.81 -26.28
C LYS A 866 -2.46 8.23 -26.99
N PHE A 867 -2.22 7.30 -27.91
CA PHE A 867 -3.22 6.40 -28.42
C PHE A 867 -3.08 5.05 -27.71
N ALA A 868 -4.16 4.56 -27.08
CA ALA A 868 -4.18 3.30 -26.36
C ALA A 868 -5.37 2.45 -26.77
N VAL A 869 -5.15 1.15 -26.92
CA VAL A 869 -6.20 0.15 -27.10
C VAL A 869 -6.11 -0.82 -25.93
N ASN A 870 -7.19 -0.90 -25.17
CA ASN A 870 -7.33 -1.80 -24.04
C ASN A 870 -8.18 -3.00 -24.42
N ASP A 871 -7.81 -4.18 -23.91
CA ASP A 871 -8.48 -5.46 -24.15
C ASP A 871 -8.66 -5.74 -25.65
N ILE A 872 -7.53 -5.76 -26.40
CA ILE A 872 -7.51 -5.98 -27.84
C ILE A 872 -8.24 -7.29 -28.23
N LEU A 873 -8.15 -8.31 -27.38
CA LEU A 873 -8.77 -9.62 -27.61
C LEU A 873 -10.25 -9.67 -27.24
N ASN A 874 -10.74 -8.67 -26.52
CA ASN A 874 -12.13 -8.55 -26.03
C ASN A 874 -12.57 -9.74 -25.16
N THR A 875 -11.69 -10.18 -24.28
CA THR A 875 -11.91 -11.32 -23.37
C THR A 875 -11.93 -10.91 -21.89
N ASN A 876 -11.93 -9.61 -21.60
CA ASN A 876 -11.87 -9.08 -20.25
C ASN A 876 -13.18 -9.33 -19.49
N THR A 877 -13.37 -10.56 -19.03
CA THR A 877 -14.37 -10.91 -18.03
C THR A 877 -13.66 -11.20 -16.72
N ARG A 878 -14.26 -10.76 -15.60
CA ARG A 878 -13.70 -11.08 -14.30
C ARG A 878 -14.32 -12.37 -13.79
N ARG A 879 -13.48 -13.33 -13.46
CA ARG A 879 -13.87 -14.54 -12.75
C ARG A 879 -13.13 -14.64 -11.42
N SER A 880 -13.84 -14.90 -10.34
CA SER A 880 -13.27 -15.16 -9.01
C SER A 880 -13.92 -16.39 -8.39
N ILE A 881 -13.11 -17.19 -7.69
CA ILE A 881 -13.57 -18.34 -6.94
C ILE A 881 -13.32 -18.05 -5.48
N ASN A 882 -14.39 -18.11 -4.69
CA ASN A 882 -14.34 -17.97 -3.24
C ASN A 882 -14.67 -19.31 -2.62
N ILE A 883 -13.79 -19.78 -1.74
CA ILE A 883 -13.98 -21.01 -0.98
C ILE A 883 -14.10 -20.61 0.48
N SER A 884 -15.11 -21.10 1.14
CA SER A 884 -15.33 -20.89 2.57
C SER A 884 -15.98 -22.13 3.12
N GLU A 885 -15.48 -22.64 4.23
CA GLU A 885 -16.06 -23.78 4.94
C GLU A 885 -16.54 -24.91 3.99
N ASN A 886 -17.88 -25.05 3.83
CA ASN A 886 -18.51 -26.04 2.94
C ASN A 886 -19.05 -25.46 1.62
N TYR A 887 -18.58 -24.30 1.22
CA TYR A 887 -19.19 -23.49 0.18
C TYR A 887 -18.19 -23.06 -0.87
N ILE A 888 -18.45 -23.35 -2.13
CA ILE A 888 -17.66 -22.92 -3.27
C ILE A 888 -18.53 -22.00 -4.11
N ARG A 889 -18.07 -20.79 -4.33
CA ARG A 889 -18.75 -19.76 -5.12
C ARG A 889 -17.85 -19.34 -6.27
N ASP A 890 -18.31 -19.61 -7.48
CA ASP A 890 -17.70 -19.12 -8.72
C ASP A 890 -18.51 -17.92 -9.21
N ILE A 891 -17.82 -16.78 -9.40
CA ILE A 891 -18.46 -15.50 -9.72
C ILE A 891 -17.89 -15.00 -11.03
N SER A 892 -18.74 -14.82 -12.04
CA SER A 892 -18.41 -14.08 -13.27
C SER A 892 -19.05 -12.71 -13.23
N THR A 893 -18.25 -11.69 -13.56
CA THR A 893 -18.67 -10.29 -13.48
C THR A 893 -18.37 -9.61 -14.81
N ASN A 894 -19.30 -8.76 -15.28
CA ASN A 894 -19.04 -7.90 -16.44
C ASN A 894 -17.89 -6.92 -16.18
N ASN A 895 -17.26 -6.46 -17.23
CA ASN A 895 -16.24 -5.40 -17.20
C ASN A 895 -16.34 -4.57 -18.48
N LEU A 896 -15.60 -3.46 -18.52
CA LEU A 896 -15.44 -2.67 -19.75
C LEU A 896 -14.67 -3.51 -20.79
N GLY A 897 -15.29 -3.82 -21.92
CA GLY A 897 -14.69 -4.58 -23.01
C GLY A 897 -13.67 -3.77 -23.81
N ARG A 898 -13.32 -4.28 -25.00
CA ARG A 898 -12.35 -3.64 -25.89
C ARG A 898 -12.73 -2.19 -26.23
N HIS A 899 -11.78 -1.29 -26.00
CA HIS A 899 -11.93 0.13 -26.29
C HIS A 899 -10.60 0.80 -26.63
N GLY A 900 -10.69 1.84 -27.46
CA GLY A 900 -9.56 2.69 -27.82
C GLY A 900 -9.73 4.09 -27.26
N LEU A 901 -8.65 4.74 -26.86
CA LEU A 901 -8.59 6.08 -26.32
C LEU A 901 -7.48 6.89 -26.98
N LEU A 902 -7.75 8.15 -27.29
CA LEU A 902 -6.75 9.15 -27.66
C LEU A 902 -6.70 10.21 -26.56
N THR A 903 -5.59 10.31 -25.85
CA THR A 903 -5.43 11.19 -24.69
C THR A 903 -4.30 12.19 -24.91
N LEU A 904 -4.62 13.47 -24.78
CA LEU A 904 -3.64 14.57 -24.73
C LEU A 904 -3.32 14.88 -23.26
N THR A 905 -2.04 14.89 -22.91
CA THR A 905 -1.55 15.29 -21.59
C THR A 905 -0.58 16.46 -21.71
N TYR A 906 -0.74 17.48 -20.84
CA TYR A 906 0.17 18.62 -20.74
C TYR A 906 0.76 18.71 -19.33
N ASN A 907 2.11 18.67 -19.23
CA ASN A 907 2.85 18.76 -17.98
C ASN A 907 3.26 20.21 -17.72
N ILE A 908 2.83 20.73 -16.58
CA ILE A 908 3.15 22.10 -16.12
C ILE A 908 4.36 22.02 -15.22
N GLN A 909 5.40 22.78 -15.52
CA GLN A 909 6.61 22.92 -14.70
C GLN A 909 7.10 24.37 -14.80
N ASN A 910 6.85 25.15 -13.75
CA ASN A 910 7.30 26.53 -13.64
C ASN A 910 7.91 26.75 -12.25
N PHE A 911 9.24 26.81 -12.19
CA PHE A 911 10.00 27.01 -10.95
C PHE A 911 10.78 28.31 -11.06
N GLY A 912 10.47 29.28 -10.19
CA GLY A 912 10.90 30.67 -10.23
C GLY A 912 12.34 30.97 -10.64
N GLY A 913 12.49 31.47 -11.83
CA GLY A 913 13.54 32.36 -12.30
C GLY A 913 12.86 33.59 -12.91
N LYS A 914 13.48 34.77 -12.87
CA LYS A 914 12.93 36.05 -13.30
C LYS A 914 11.91 35.87 -14.45
N VAL A 915 10.65 36.06 -14.19
CA VAL A 915 9.63 36.27 -15.23
C VAL A 915 9.86 37.70 -15.73
N GLY A 916 10.68 37.80 -16.76
CA GLY A 916 10.67 38.95 -17.63
C GLY A 916 9.43 38.75 -18.56
N GLY A 917 8.40 39.50 -18.33
CA GLY A 917 7.20 39.48 -19.14
C GLY A 917 5.97 39.47 -18.23
N ARG A 918 5.21 40.54 -18.31
CA ARG A 918 3.87 40.71 -17.78
C ARG A 918 2.96 39.60 -18.37
N ASP A 919 2.77 38.54 -17.66
CA ASP A 919 1.58 37.69 -17.83
C ASP A 919 0.83 37.63 -16.52
N THR A 920 -0.18 38.50 -16.49
CA THR A 920 -1.20 38.58 -15.48
C THR A 920 -2.10 37.35 -15.56
N PHE A 921 -1.81 36.31 -14.83
CA PHE A 921 -2.80 35.33 -14.41
C PHE A 921 -2.80 35.27 -12.88
N PHE A 922 -3.93 35.74 -12.32
CA PHE A 922 -4.30 35.78 -10.90
C PHE A 922 -3.43 36.70 -10.00
N ARG A 923 -3.94 37.91 -9.77
CA ARG A 923 -3.74 38.65 -8.52
C ARG A 923 -4.75 38.13 -7.51
N PHE A 924 -4.26 37.55 -6.43
CA PHE A 924 -4.94 37.48 -5.16
C PHE A 924 -4.18 38.37 -4.16
#